data_639fd57798c0df921cefe3595cc13e7a
#
_entry.id   639fd57798c0df921cefe3595cc13e7a
#
_cell.length_a   1.000
_cell.length_b   1.000
_cell.length_c   1.000
_cell.angle_alpha   90.00
_cell.angle_beta   90.00
_cell.angle_gamma   90.00
#
_symmetry.space_group_name_H-M   'P 1'
#
loop_
_entity.id
_entity.type
_entity.pdbx_description
1 polymer ?
#
loop_
_entity_poly.entity_id
_entity_poly.type
_entity_poly.pdbx_seq_one_letter_code
_entity_poly.pdbx_strand_id
1 'polypeptide(L)'
;MLRLFATCPKGLELLLRDELRALGAEDACEARAGVHFSGTLDLAYRACLWSRLASRILLCIAEFDAADSDALYAGVQAIDWSEHLASDGTFAVAAVSSASALHHTQYIALRSKDALVDQFRERTGERPNVDVEQPSIRINVRIHRDRATVSIDLSGTPLHRRGWRQGQGEAPLKENLACAMLLRAGWPAIFAAGGALVDPMCGAATLLIEGALMAADAAPGLQREYFGFLGWRKHDATLWDRVLGDARARAEEGFRKLQPVFFGYDHEPLVLGEGKRNAQAAGVAGFLHLARQSVEHLNRPGGSDATPGLVICNPPYGERLGERAQLGGLYHALGERLRSEFVGWRAAIIVSDDELGHALGLRADKRYVLYNGALECRLLTFDLSAVAAPRERVVRPLSAGGQAVANRIGKTQRHLRKRFGREGISCYRIYDADLPEYAAAIDVYTVIGRDVSSAQTEAFPQMWLHVQEYAPPADIPEQVARDRLRDLVHAAGVALEVPRERIAVKTRYRAKGGSKYGRFDQRNEFLLVEEGGLQLRVNLFDHLDTGLFLDHRPLRARIRESARDQRFLNLFCYTATASVQAAVGGARATTSVDLSSTYLEWAARNFTLNECTGAKHQLVQADALEWLRHDRGTYDLIFVDPPTFSNSKRAEDFDVQRDHAELLALCGERLASDGLVLFSNNFRRFTLDAGLQQAFDVRDITAATIPFDFARSPRIHRGYELRWRQESAAHGTVAL
;
A
#
# COMPACT_ATOMS: atom_id res chain seq x y z
N MET A 1 -9.49 -47.85 -14.89
CA MET A 1 -9.07 -46.73 -14.02
C MET A 1 -8.54 -45.61 -14.90
N LEU A 2 -9.06 -44.39 -14.75
CA LEU A 2 -8.59 -43.21 -15.45
C LEU A 2 -7.42 -42.60 -14.74
N ARG A 3 -6.39 -42.16 -15.48
CA ARG A 3 -5.27 -41.39 -14.93
C ARG A 3 -5.61 -39.90 -15.01
N LEU A 4 -5.62 -39.21 -13.89
CA LEU A 4 -6.09 -37.84 -13.76
C LEU A 4 -5.03 -36.93 -13.14
N PHE A 5 -5.05 -35.66 -13.51
CA PHE A 5 -4.23 -34.62 -12.91
C PHE A 5 -5.06 -33.38 -12.58
N ALA A 6 -5.15 -33.05 -11.30
CA ALA A 6 -5.81 -31.83 -10.84
C ALA A 6 -4.77 -30.71 -10.72
N THR A 7 -4.92 -29.64 -11.47
CA THR A 7 -4.06 -28.45 -11.36
C THR A 7 -4.54 -27.53 -10.25
N CYS A 8 -3.63 -26.85 -9.54
CA CYS A 8 -3.97 -25.83 -8.55
C CYS A 8 -2.95 -24.70 -8.54
N PRO A 9 -3.24 -23.55 -7.91
CA PRO A 9 -2.23 -22.57 -7.55
C PRO A 9 -1.13 -23.21 -6.69
N LYS A 10 0.11 -22.75 -6.87
CA LYS A 10 1.26 -23.19 -6.08
C LYS A 10 1.00 -22.93 -4.58
N GLY A 11 1.36 -23.89 -3.73
CA GLY A 11 1.14 -23.84 -2.28
C GLY A 11 -0.19 -24.46 -1.82
N LEU A 12 -1.05 -24.90 -2.76
CA LEU A 12 -2.33 -25.57 -2.46
C LEU A 12 -2.26 -27.10 -2.66
N GLU A 13 -1.14 -27.65 -3.11
CA GLU A 13 -1.01 -29.04 -3.50
C GLU A 13 -1.42 -30.01 -2.38
N LEU A 14 -0.95 -29.75 -1.15
CA LEU A 14 -1.31 -30.58 0.03
C LEU A 14 -2.82 -30.55 0.35
N LEU A 15 -3.42 -29.35 0.31
CA LEU A 15 -4.86 -29.20 0.55
C LEU A 15 -5.67 -29.90 -0.53
N LEU A 16 -5.28 -29.75 -1.80
CA LEU A 16 -5.95 -30.40 -2.92
C LEU A 16 -5.82 -31.91 -2.86
N ARG A 17 -4.67 -32.45 -2.48
CA ARG A 17 -4.48 -33.89 -2.25
C ARG A 17 -5.49 -34.39 -1.21
N ASP A 18 -5.60 -33.71 -0.09
CA ASP A 18 -6.48 -34.10 1.01
C ASP A 18 -7.96 -33.99 0.60
N GLU A 19 -8.32 -32.95 -0.19
CA GLU A 19 -9.66 -32.81 -0.78
C GLU A 19 -9.98 -33.97 -1.73
N LEU A 20 -9.07 -34.34 -2.65
CA LEU A 20 -9.27 -35.44 -3.59
C LEU A 20 -9.39 -36.80 -2.87
N ARG A 21 -8.62 -37.01 -1.81
CA ARG A 21 -8.76 -38.21 -0.96
C ARG A 21 -10.13 -38.26 -0.28
N ALA A 22 -10.62 -37.14 0.21
CA ALA A 22 -11.98 -37.07 0.77
C ALA A 22 -13.08 -37.35 -0.28
N LEU A 23 -12.80 -37.08 -1.56
CA LEU A 23 -13.68 -37.43 -2.67
C LEU A 23 -13.58 -38.92 -3.12
N GLY A 24 -12.57 -39.67 -2.60
CA GLY A 24 -12.36 -41.07 -2.87
C GLY A 24 -11.15 -41.42 -3.75
N ALA A 25 -10.21 -40.50 -3.96
CA ALA A 25 -8.95 -40.77 -4.66
C ALA A 25 -7.90 -41.29 -3.69
N GLU A 26 -7.80 -42.61 -3.50
CA GLU A 26 -6.90 -43.23 -2.51
C GLU A 26 -5.41 -43.03 -2.82
N ASP A 27 -5.03 -42.97 -4.12
CA ASP A 27 -3.66 -42.83 -4.63
C ASP A 27 -3.21 -41.39 -4.90
N ALA A 28 -3.96 -40.40 -4.41
CA ALA A 28 -3.65 -39.00 -4.65
C ALA A 28 -2.25 -38.61 -4.17
N CYS A 29 -1.41 -38.13 -5.09
CA CYS A 29 0.00 -37.81 -4.89
C CYS A 29 0.33 -36.39 -5.39
N GLU A 30 1.02 -35.63 -4.59
CA GLU A 30 1.42 -34.26 -4.90
C GLU A 30 2.42 -34.20 -6.05
N ALA A 31 2.26 -33.18 -6.89
CA ALA A 31 3.20 -32.80 -7.92
C ALA A 31 3.32 -31.28 -7.99
N ARG A 32 4.23 -30.77 -8.80
CA ARG A 32 4.38 -29.31 -8.98
C ARG A 32 3.10 -28.71 -9.59
N ALA A 33 2.47 -27.79 -8.85
CA ALA A 33 1.24 -27.06 -9.21
C ALA A 33 0.03 -27.98 -9.47
N GLY A 34 -0.05 -29.10 -8.77
CA GLY A 34 -1.18 -30.02 -8.88
C GLY A 34 -1.00 -31.35 -8.17
N VAL A 35 -1.94 -32.27 -8.41
CA VAL A 35 -2.03 -33.59 -7.78
C VAL A 35 -2.36 -34.63 -8.83
N HIS A 36 -1.57 -35.71 -8.91
CA HIS A 36 -1.91 -36.91 -9.68
C HIS A 36 -2.83 -37.79 -8.86
N PHE A 37 -3.82 -38.39 -9.53
CA PHE A 37 -4.70 -39.38 -8.92
C PHE A 37 -5.31 -40.28 -9.99
N SER A 38 -5.81 -41.43 -9.58
CA SER A 38 -6.54 -42.36 -10.44
C SER A 38 -7.94 -42.60 -9.93
N GLY A 39 -8.86 -42.96 -10.83
CA GLY A 39 -10.20 -43.23 -10.40
C GLY A 39 -11.14 -43.66 -11.53
N THR A 40 -12.41 -43.85 -11.17
CA THR A 40 -13.51 -44.08 -12.09
C THR A 40 -13.99 -42.80 -12.75
N LEU A 41 -14.87 -42.89 -13.74
CA LEU A 41 -15.52 -41.73 -14.33
C LEU A 41 -16.36 -40.95 -13.31
N ASP A 42 -16.99 -41.67 -12.37
CA ASP A 42 -17.74 -41.11 -11.24
C ASP A 42 -16.84 -40.17 -10.40
N LEU A 43 -15.64 -40.63 -10.04
CA LEU A 43 -14.69 -39.81 -9.31
C LEU A 43 -14.22 -38.59 -10.13
N ALA A 44 -14.01 -38.74 -11.44
CA ALA A 44 -13.63 -37.62 -12.30
C ALA A 44 -14.73 -36.54 -12.34
N TYR A 45 -16.01 -36.94 -12.44
CA TYR A 45 -17.16 -36.03 -12.38
C TYR A 45 -17.28 -35.36 -11.01
N ARG A 46 -17.15 -36.13 -9.93
CA ARG A 46 -17.14 -35.56 -8.57
C ARG A 46 -16.00 -34.60 -8.36
N ALA A 47 -14.80 -34.88 -8.87
CA ALA A 47 -13.68 -33.96 -8.79
C ALA A 47 -13.95 -32.64 -9.53
N CYS A 48 -14.57 -32.67 -10.72
CA CYS A 48 -14.97 -31.47 -11.43
C CYS A 48 -16.07 -30.67 -10.71
N LEU A 49 -17.04 -31.34 -10.08
CA LEU A 49 -18.19 -30.71 -9.44
C LEU A 49 -17.85 -30.17 -8.03
N TRP A 50 -17.13 -30.96 -7.23
CA TRP A 50 -16.92 -30.73 -5.80
C TRP A 50 -15.60 -30.08 -5.43
N SER A 51 -14.57 -30.12 -6.29
CA SER A 51 -13.28 -29.52 -5.91
C SER A 51 -13.39 -28.00 -5.79
N ARG A 52 -13.10 -27.50 -4.60
CA ARG A 52 -13.01 -26.08 -4.26
C ARG A 52 -11.64 -25.50 -4.62
N LEU A 53 -10.61 -26.35 -4.67
CA LEU A 53 -9.21 -25.96 -4.77
C LEU A 53 -8.62 -26.13 -6.18
N ALA A 54 -9.11 -27.12 -6.94
CA ALA A 54 -8.61 -27.37 -8.29
C ALA A 54 -8.92 -26.20 -9.23
N SER A 55 -7.97 -25.95 -10.13
CA SER A 55 -8.18 -25.05 -11.27
C SER A 55 -8.71 -25.79 -12.49
N ARG A 56 -8.20 -27.00 -12.72
CA ARG A 56 -8.62 -27.90 -13.80
C ARG A 56 -8.46 -29.35 -13.39
N ILE A 57 -9.30 -30.23 -13.96
CA ILE A 57 -9.17 -31.68 -13.91
C ILE A 57 -8.82 -32.16 -15.32
N LEU A 58 -7.64 -32.73 -15.48
CA LEU A 58 -7.11 -33.20 -16.76
C LEU A 58 -7.08 -34.71 -16.79
N LEU A 59 -7.70 -35.33 -17.81
CA LEU A 59 -7.63 -36.74 -18.08
C LEU A 59 -6.45 -37.03 -18.99
N CYS A 60 -5.41 -37.70 -18.48
CA CYS A 60 -4.23 -38.09 -19.24
C CYS A 60 -4.60 -39.24 -20.20
N ILE A 61 -4.46 -39.01 -21.51
CA ILE A 61 -4.78 -40.00 -22.55
C ILE A 61 -3.53 -40.58 -23.21
N ALA A 62 -2.43 -39.84 -23.26
CA ALA A 62 -1.16 -40.31 -23.80
C ALA A 62 0.05 -39.64 -23.16
N GLU A 63 1.19 -40.38 -23.14
CA GLU A 63 2.50 -39.86 -22.79
C GLU A 63 3.54 -40.44 -23.76
N PHE A 64 4.39 -39.58 -24.30
CA PHE A 64 5.45 -39.96 -25.27
C PHE A 64 6.60 -38.97 -25.28
N ASP A 65 7.73 -39.35 -25.85
CA ASP A 65 8.88 -38.48 -26.02
C ASP A 65 8.65 -37.48 -27.17
N ALA A 66 8.91 -36.21 -26.95
CA ALA A 66 8.68 -35.10 -27.87
C ALA A 66 9.87 -34.14 -27.86
N ALA A 67 11.02 -34.63 -28.23
CA ALA A 67 12.26 -33.85 -28.29
C ALA A 67 12.23 -32.81 -29.43
N ASP A 68 11.46 -33.07 -30.49
CA ASP A 68 11.29 -32.21 -31.66
C ASP A 68 9.83 -32.17 -32.14
N SER A 69 9.61 -31.38 -33.19
CA SER A 69 8.30 -31.16 -33.82
C SER A 69 7.70 -32.41 -34.44
N ASP A 70 8.54 -33.29 -35.00
CA ASP A 70 8.08 -34.49 -35.72
C ASP A 70 7.71 -35.60 -34.75
N ALA A 71 8.47 -35.73 -33.66
CA ALA A 71 8.14 -36.61 -32.55
C ALA A 71 6.82 -36.18 -31.86
N LEU A 72 6.62 -34.88 -31.65
CA LEU A 72 5.33 -34.35 -31.14
C LEU A 72 4.17 -34.68 -32.06
N TYR A 73 4.33 -34.43 -33.37
CA TYR A 73 3.29 -34.70 -34.38
C TYR A 73 2.94 -36.18 -34.42
N ALA A 74 3.93 -37.06 -34.55
CA ALA A 74 3.75 -38.50 -34.60
C ALA A 74 3.07 -39.04 -33.32
N GLY A 75 3.49 -38.56 -32.15
CA GLY A 75 2.90 -38.97 -30.88
C GLY A 75 1.44 -38.55 -30.72
N VAL A 76 1.08 -37.34 -31.16
CA VAL A 76 -0.32 -36.87 -31.14
C VAL A 76 -1.17 -37.60 -32.21
N GLN A 77 -0.62 -37.87 -33.40
CA GLN A 77 -1.30 -38.62 -34.45
C GLN A 77 -1.54 -40.08 -34.07
N ALA A 78 -0.72 -40.68 -33.22
CA ALA A 78 -0.86 -42.05 -32.74
C ALA A 78 -2.06 -42.25 -31.78
N ILE A 79 -2.59 -41.16 -31.19
CA ILE A 79 -3.78 -41.22 -30.34
C ILE A 79 -5.02 -41.47 -31.18
N ASP A 80 -5.87 -42.43 -30.83
CA ASP A 80 -7.13 -42.62 -31.52
C ASP A 80 -8.16 -41.55 -31.11
N TRP A 81 -8.16 -40.43 -31.85
CA TRP A 81 -9.02 -39.29 -31.55
C TRP A 81 -10.49 -39.59 -31.81
N SER A 82 -10.83 -40.58 -32.64
CA SER A 82 -12.21 -40.98 -32.87
C SER A 82 -12.92 -41.57 -31.63
N GLU A 83 -12.14 -42.03 -30.65
CA GLU A 83 -12.68 -42.43 -29.33
C GLU A 83 -13.10 -41.25 -28.46
N HIS A 84 -12.59 -40.05 -28.74
CA HIS A 84 -12.74 -38.88 -27.88
C HIS A 84 -13.58 -37.77 -28.51
N LEU A 85 -13.54 -37.62 -29.85
CA LEU A 85 -14.19 -36.54 -30.58
C LEU A 85 -14.95 -37.09 -31.79
N ALA A 86 -16.14 -36.58 -32.06
CA ALA A 86 -16.89 -36.87 -33.27
C ALA A 86 -16.27 -36.09 -34.45
N SER A 87 -16.46 -36.59 -35.71
CA SER A 87 -15.92 -35.92 -36.91
C SER A 87 -16.49 -34.52 -37.15
N ASP A 88 -17.74 -34.29 -36.70
CA ASP A 88 -18.48 -33.03 -36.74
C ASP A 88 -18.30 -32.19 -35.47
N GLY A 89 -17.56 -32.70 -34.49
CA GLY A 89 -17.29 -32.03 -33.22
C GLY A 89 -16.30 -30.88 -33.34
N THR A 90 -16.23 -30.07 -32.27
CA THR A 90 -15.30 -28.96 -32.18
C THR A 90 -14.23 -29.22 -31.10
N PHE A 91 -13.05 -28.65 -31.30
CA PHE A 91 -11.99 -28.80 -30.33
C PHE A 91 -11.10 -27.55 -30.20
N ALA A 92 -10.39 -27.44 -29.07
CA ALA A 92 -9.33 -26.47 -28.88
C ALA A 92 -8.07 -27.13 -28.28
N VAL A 93 -6.89 -26.65 -28.65
CA VAL A 93 -5.62 -27.13 -28.09
C VAL A 93 -4.96 -26.01 -27.32
N ALA A 94 -4.60 -26.28 -26.07
CA ALA A 94 -3.77 -25.42 -25.24
C ALA A 94 -2.45 -26.15 -24.94
N ALA A 95 -1.33 -25.42 -24.96
CA ALA A 95 -0.03 -26.01 -24.69
C ALA A 95 0.74 -25.29 -23.61
N VAL A 96 1.53 -26.03 -22.84
CA VAL A 96 2.46 -25.54 -21.83
C VAL A 96 3.78 -26.27 -21.99
N SER A 97 4.91 -25.54 -22.00
CA SER A 97 6.23 -26.15 -22.09
C SER A 97 7.17 -25.62 -20.99
N SER A 98 8.03 -26.47 -20.50
CA SER A 98 9.06 -26.12 -19.52
C SER A 98 10.28 -27.05 -19.62
N ALA A 99 11.48 -26.49 -19.54
CA ALA A 99 12.75 -27.23 -19.56
C ALA A 99 12.85 -28.20 -20.76
N SER A 100 12.41 -27.79 -21.97
CA SER A 100 12.32 -28.63 -23.16
C SER A 100 12.81 -27.87 -24.39
N ALA A 101 13.27 -28.60 -25.41
CA ALA A 101 13.69 -28.04 -26.69
C ALA A 101 12.52 -27.33 -27.39
N LEU A 102 11.35 -27.92 -27.38
CA LEU A 102 10.10 -27.28 -27.80
C LEU A 102 9.59 -26.33 -26.72
N HIS A 103 9.81 -25.01 -26.89
CA HIS A 103 9.43 -24.01 -25.89
C HIS A 103 8.32 -23.05 -26.36
N HIS A 104 8.03 -22.96 -27.66
CA HIS A 104 7.03 -22.05 -28.20
C HIS A 104 5.63 -22.66 -28.12
N THR A 105 4.86 -22.32 -27.10
CA THR A 105 3.57 -22.93 -26.75
C THR A 105 2.52 -22.85 -27.86
N GLN A 106 2.47 -21.71 -28.59
CA GLN A 106 1.54 -21.56 -29.70
C GLN A 106 1.88 -22.52 -30.87
N TYR A 107 3.15 -22.71 -31.17
CA TYR A 107 3.61 -23.65 -32.17
C TYR A 107 3.26 -25.09 -31.77
N ILE A 108 3.50 -25.48 -30.52
CA ILE A 108 3.12 -26.80 -29.98
C ILE A 108 1.63 -27.05 -30.16
N ALA A 109 0.78 -26.06 -29.82
CA ALA A 109 -0.66 -26.16 -29.97
C ALA A 109 -1.09 -26.33 -31.44
N LEU A 110 -0.50 -25.55 -32.36
CA LEU A 110 -0.79 -25.64 -33.79
C LEU A 110 -0.34 -26.99 -34.37
N ARG A 111 0.86 -27.45 -34.03
CA ARG A 111 1.39 -28.74 -34.53
C ARG A 111 0.55 -29.91 -34.04
N SER A 112 0.12 -29.86 -32.76
CA SER A 112 -0.77 -30.88 -32.19
C SER A 112 -2.16 -30.86 -32.84
N LYS A 113 -2.69 -29.65 -33.14
CA LYS A 113 -3.93 -29.48 -33.89
C LYS A 113 -3.83 -30.11 -35.30
N ASP A 114 -2.72 -29.84 -36.01
CA ASP A 114 -2.52 -30.38 -37.36
C ASP A 114 -2.48 -31.91 -37.35
N ALA A 115 -1.77 -32.55 -36.41
CA ALA A 115 -1.73 -34.00 -36.26
C ALA A 115 -3.12 -34.63 -36.03
N LEU A 116 -3.95 -34.00 -35.19
CA LEU A 116 -5.33 -34.43 -34.94
C LEU A 116 -6.18 -34.32 -36.20
N VAL A 117 -6.16 -33.16 -36.86
CA VAL A 117 -6.95 -32.90 -38.06
C VAL A 117 -6.57 -33.85 -39.21
N ASP A 118 -5.28 -34.11 -39.40
CA ASP A 118 -4.81 -34.96 -40.47
C ASP A 118 -5.24 -36.43 -40.22
N GLN A 119 -5.23 -36.92 -38.98
CA GLN A 119 -5.77 -38.22 -38.63
C GLN A 119 -7.25 -38.37 -39.02
N PHE A 120 -8.10 -37.36 -38.73
CA PHE A 120 -9.52 -37.41 -39.14
C PHE A 120 -9.67 -37.39 -40.67
N ARG A 121 -8.90 -36.55 -41.39
CA ARG A 121 -8.91 -36.50 -42.84
C ARG A 121 -8.53 -37.83 -43.48
N GLU A 122 -7.50 -38.47 -42.94
CA GLU A 122 -7.05 -39.77 -43.45
C GLU A 122 -8.09 -40.89 -43.20
N ARG A 123 -8.78 -40.88 -42.08
CA ARG A 123 -9.70 -41.93 -41.67
C ARG A 123 -11.15 -41.76 -42.19
N THR A 124 -11.64 -40.51 -42.20
CA THR A 124 -13.06 -40.22 -42.47
C THR A 124 -13.26 -39.30 -43.68
N GLY A 125 -12.23 -38.67 -44.19
CA GLY A 125 -12.36 -37.61 -45.20
C GLY A 125 -12.88 -36.29 -44.67
N GLU A 126 -13.28 -36.23 -43.39
CA GLU A 126 -13.86 -35.07 -42.72
C GLU A 126 -12.81 -34.36 -41.84
N ARG A 127 -13.15 -33.16 -41.42
CA ARG A 127 -12.29 -32.33 -40.58
C ARG A 127 -13.08 -31.72 -39.44
N PRO A 128 -12.75 -32.04 -38.17
CA PRO A 128 -13.34 -31.35 -37.03
C PRO A 128 -12.93 -29.89 -36.99
N ASN A 129 -13.81 -29.00 -36.53
CA ASN A 129 -13.59 -27.57 -36.48
C ASN A 129 -12.95 -27.15 -35.16
N VAL A 130 -12.28 -26.00 -35.20
CA VAL A 130 -11.69 -25.39 -33.99
C VAL A 130 -12.66 -24.38 -33.42
N ASP A 131 -12.96 -24.52 -32.13
CA ASP A 131 -13.71 -23.56 -31.35
C ASP A 131 -12.90 -23.29 -30.06
N VAL A 132 -12.41 -22.05 -29.88
CA VAL A 132 -11.58 -21.69 -28.72
C VAL A 132 -12.39 -21.30 -27.50
N GLU A 133 -13.69 -20.98 -27.65
CA GLU A 133 -14.56 -20.54 -26.56
C GLU A 133 -15.27 -21.72 -25.89
N GLN A 134 -16.06 -22.47 -26.64
CA GLN A 134 -16.85 -23.60 -26.13
C GLN A 134 -16.67 -24.87 -27.00
N PRO A 135 -15.45 -25.42 -27.05
CA PRO A 135 -15.22 -26.64 -27.85
C PRO A 135 -15.91 -27.86 -27.23
N SER A 136 -16.27 -28.87 -28.07
CA SER A 136 -16.73 -30.15 -27.57
C SER A 136 -15.71 -30.83 -26.67
N ILE A 137 -14.42 -30.73 -27.01
CA ILE A 137 -13.32 -31.12 -26.11
C ILE A 137 -12.17 -30.06 -26.13
N ARG A 138 -11.58 -29.87 -24.97
CA ARG A 138 -10.37 -29.08 -24.82
C ARG A 138 -9.19 -30.01 -24.56
N ILE A 139 -8.16 -29.92 -25.40
CA ILE A 139 -6.96 -30.73 -25.30
C ILE A 139 -5.87 -29.91 -24.65
N ASN A 140 -5.19 -30.47 -23.67
CA ASN A 140 -4.02 -29.89 -23.01
C ASN A 140 -2.78 -30.69 -23.36
N VAL A 141 -1.77 -30.06 -23.96
CA VAL A 141 -0.47 -30.64 -24.28
C VAL A 141 0.58 -30.02 -23.37
N ARG A 142 1.13 -30.83 -22.47
CA ARG A 142 2.20 -30.41 -21.59
C ARG A 142 3.51 -31.08 -21.99
N ILE A 143 4.55 -30.29 -22.28
CA ILE A 143 5.90 -30.81 -22.53
C ILE A 143 6.79 -30.42 -21.35
N HIS A 144 7.46 -31.43 -20.76
CA HIS A 144 8.41 -31.21 -19.70
C HIS A 144 9.61 -32.16 -19.87
N ARG A 145 10.81 -31.59 -19.98
CA ARG A 145 12.04 -32.38 -20.23
C ARG A 145 11.88 -33.29 -21.44
N ASP A 146 11.41 -32.72 -22.56
CA ASP A 146 11.18 -33.37 -23.84
C ASP A 146 10.21 -34.55 -23.82
N ARG A 147 9.38 -34.66 -22.77
CA ARG A 147 8.31 -35.63 -22.64
C ARG A 147 6.96 -34.93 -22.71
N ALA A 148 6.12 -35.32 -23.65
CA ALA A 148 4.77 -34.81 -23.84
C ALA A 148 3.77 -35.65 -23.05
N THR A 149 2.84 -34.97 -22.36
CA THR A 149 1.60 -35.51 -21.78
C THR A 149 0.45 -34.85 -22.49
N VAL A 150 -0.40 -35.63 -23.13
CA VAL A 150 -1.63 -35.18 -23.79
C VAL A 150 -2.83 -35.53 -22.91
N SER A 151 -3.65 -34.54 -22.60
CA SER A 151 -4.81 -34.71 -21.70
C SER A 151 -6.05 -34.05 -22.28
N ILE A 152 -7.22 -34.59 -21.95
CA ILE A 152 -8.52 -33.94 -22.15
C ILE A 152 -8.84 -33.14 -20.88
N ASP A 153 -9.17 -31.86 -21.03
CA ASP A 153 -9.57 -31.00 -19.92
C ASP A 153 -11.06 -31.21 -19.63
N LEU A 154 -11.33 -31.98 -18.58
CA LEU A 154 -12.69 -32.27 -18.16
C LEU A 154 -13.44 -31.07 -17.58
N SER A 155 -12.73 -30.03 -17.18
CA SER A 155 -13.28 -28.80 -16.60
C SER A 155 -13.85 -27.85 -17.63
N GLY A 156 -13.29 -27.82 -18.85
CA GLY A 156 -13.62 -26.88 -19.93
C GLY A 156 -13.11 -25.46 -19.67
N THR A 157 -13.71 -24.75 -18.72
CA THR A 157 -13.20 -23.47 -18.18
C THR A 157 -12.62 -23.68 -16.78
N PRO A 158 -11.75 -22.78 -16.28
CA PRO A 158 -11.18 -22.94 -14.92
C PRO A 158 -12.27 -23.10 -13.85
N LEU A 159 -12.10 -24.08 -12.96
CA LEU A 159 -13.12 -24.44 -11.96
C LEU A 159 -13.37 -23.33 -10.93
N HIS A 160 -12.42 -22.41 -10.69
CA HIS A 160 -12.64 -21.26 -9.82
C HIS A 160 -13.69 -20.30 -10.39
N ARG A 161 -13.98 -20.32 -11.69
CA ARG A 161 -15.14 -19.63 -12.28
C ARG A 161 -16.41 -20.41 -11.95
N ARG A 162 -17.03 -20.10 -10.80
CA ARG A 162 -18.17 -20.84 -10.26
C ARG A 162 -19.49 -20.59 -11.01
N GLY A 163 -19.61 -19.45 -11.73
CA GLY A 163 -20.81 -18.99 -12.41
C GLY A 163 -21.50 -17.80 -11.72
N TRP A 164 -21.33 -17.64 -10.43
CA TRP A 164 -22.01 -16.57 -9.66
C TRP A 164 -21.37 -15.18 -9.75
N ARG A 165 -20.11 -15.04 -10.17
CA ARG A 165 -19.44 -13.73 -10.24
C ARG A 165 -19.93 -12.92 -11.43
N GLN A 166 -20.56 -11.76 -11.18
CA GLN A 166 -21.13 -10.88 -12.20
C GLN A 166 -20.31 -9.62 -12.48
N GLY A 167 -19.35 -9.26 -11.63
CA GLY A 167 -18.45 -8.11 -11.79
C GLY A 167 -17.01 -8.47 -11.49
N GLN A 168 -16.07 -7.80 -12.17
CA GLN A 168 -14.64 -7.94 -11.91
C GLN A 168 -14.15 -6.62 -11.31
N GLY A 169 -13.82 -6.59 -10.01
CA GLY A 169 -13.00 -5.54 -9.43
C GLY A 169 -11.57 -5.54 -10.01
N GLU A 170 -10.76 -4.53 -9.72
CA GLU A 170 -9.40 -4.37 -10.30
C GLU A 170 -8.45 -5.56 -10.03
N ALA A 171 -8.63 -6.33 -8.96
CA ALA A 171 -7.85 -7.56 -8.68
C ALA A 171 -8.65 -8.52 -7.77
N PRO A 172 -9.66 -9.25 -8.28
CA PRO A 172 -10.51 -10.08 -7.45
C PRO A 172 -9.76 -11.28 -6.89
N LEU A 173 -9.97 -11.58 -5.60
CA LEU A 173 -9.54 -12.83 -4.99
C LEU A 173 -10.18 -13.99 -5.73
N LYS A 174 -9.37 -14.96 -6.22
CA LYS A 174 -9.90 -16.15 -6.87
C LYS A 174 -10.61 -17.04 -5.86
N GLU A 175 -11.71 -17.65 -6.27
CA GLU A 175 -12.58 -18.48 -5.42
C GLU A 175 -11.83 -19.66 -4.80
N ASN A 176 -10.93 -20.30 -5.56
CA ASN A 176 -10.12 -21.40 -5.03
C ASN A 176 -9.09 -20.96 -4.00
N LEU A 177 -8.57 -19.73 -4.12
CA LEU A 177 -7.68 -19.15 -3.09
C LEU A 177 -8.49 -18.76 -1.84
N ALA A 178 -9.70 -18.21 -2.01
CA ALA A 178 -10.62 -17.93 -0.88
C ALA A 178 -10.95 -19.22 -0.11
N CYS A 179 -11.27 -20.31 -0.82
CA CYS A 179 -11.49 -21.61 -0.19
C CYS A 179 -10.25 -22.12 0.55
N ALA A 180 -9.06 -21.97 0.00
CA ALA A 180 -7.83 -22.37 0.66
C ALA A 180 -7.59 -21.58 1.96
N MET A 181 -7.88 -20.28 1.96
CA MET A 181 -7.81 -19.44 3.17
C MET A 181 -8.80 -19.92 4.24
N LEU A 182 -10.05 -20.17 3.87
CA LEU A 182 -11.09 -20.68 4.77
C LEU A 182 -10.71 -22.03 5.38
N LEU A 183 -10.21 -22.98 4.56
CA LEU A 183 -9.79 -24.31 5.01
C LEU A 183 -8.58 -24.22 5.95
N ARG A 184 -7.55 -23.43 5.61
CA ARG A 184 -6.37 -23.20 6.48
C ARG A 184 -6.71 -22.52 7.81
N ALA A 185 -7.73 -21.65 7.80
CA ALA A 185 -8.27 -21.00 9.00
C ALA A 185 -9.13 -21.93 9.87
N GLY A 186 -9.55 -23.09 9.33
CA GLY A 186 -10.37 -24.07 10.05
C GLY A 186 -11.87 -23.73 10.04
N TRP A 187 -12.34 -22.97 9.05
CA TRP A 187 -13.73 -22.53 8.94
C TRP A 187 -14.79 -23.64 9.09
N PRO A 188 -14.67 -24.84 8.45
CA PRO A 188 -15.67 -25.90 8.60
C PRO A 188 -15.91 -26.32 10.05
N ALA A 189 -14.85 -26.43 10.86
CA ALA A 189 -14.95 -26.79 12.27
C ALA A 189 -15.53 -25.64 13.11
N ILE A 190 -15.19 -24.38 12.80
CA ILE A 190 -15.70 -23.20 13.48
C ILE A 190 -17.21 -23.05 13.24
N PHE A 191 -17.64 -23.21 11.98
CA PHE A 191 -19.07 -23.20 11.63
C PHE A 191 -19.84 -24.33 12.33
N ALA A 192 -19.31 -25.54 12.32
CA ALA A 192 -19.94 -26.69 13.00
C ALA A 192 -20.08 -26.48 14.52
N ALA A 193 -19.21 -25.65 15.11
CA ALA A 193 -19.31 -25.23 16.52
C ALA A 193 -20.28 -24.03 16.73
N GLY A 194 -20.93 -23.51 15.68
CA GLY A 194 -21.87 -22.37 15.74
C GLY A 194 -21.19 -21.00 15.63
N GLY A 195 -19.91 -20.94 15.23
CA GLY A 195 -19.19 -19.69 15.09
C GLY A 195 -19.56 -18.91 13.83
N ALA A 196 -19.43 -17.59 13.86
CA ALA A 196 -19.68 -16.68 12.74
C ALA A 196 -18.42 -16.44 11.90
N LEU A 197 -18.64 -16.00 10.63
CA LEU A 197 -17.60 -15.56 9.71
C LEU A 197 -17.67 -14.05 9.50
N VAL A 198 -16.57 -13.35 9.72
CA VAL A 198 -16.48 -11.89 9.57
C VAL A 198 -15.37 -11.55 8.58
N ASP A 199 -15.69 -10.73 7.58
CA ASP A 199 -14.71 -10.14 6.66
C ASP A 199 -14.78 -8.62 6.75
N PRO A 200 -13.80 -7.96 7.39
CA PRO A 200 -13.82 -6.50 7.63
C PRO A 200 -13.47 -5.65 6.40
N MET A 201 -13.02 -6.26 5.31
CA MET A 201 -12.73 -5.60 4.02
C MET A 201 -13.19 -6.53 2.89
N CYS A 202 -14.50 -6.82 2.86
CA CYS A 202 -15.07 -7.92 2.11
C CYS A 202 -15.08 -7.72 0.58
N GLY A 203 -14.90 -6.50 0.12
CA GLY A 203 -14.93 -6.22 -1.31
C GLY A 203 -16.18 -6.80 -2.00
N ALA A 204 -15.96 -7.59 -3.03
CA ALA A 204 -17.01 -8.30 -3.76
C ALA A 204 -17.56 -9.55 -3.03
N ALA A 205 -17.30 -9.69 -1.73
CA ALA A 205 -17.78 -10.73 -0.80
C ALA A 205 -17.33 -12.17 -1.11
N THR A 206 -16.23 -12.37 -1.83
CA THR A 206 -15.78 -13.70 -2.26
C THR A 206 -15.56 -14.68 -1.09
N LEU A 207 -14.90 -14.25 -0.01
CA LEU A 207 -14.64 -15.09 1.17
C LEU A 207 -15.95 -15.50 1.87
N LEU A 208 -16.88 -14.59 1.99
CA LEU A 208 -18.17 -14.85 2.62
C LEU A 208 -19.06 -15.78 1.81
N ILE A 209 -19.09 -15.58 0.47
CA ILE A 209 -19.86 -16.43 -0.46
C ILE A 209 -19.31 -17.85 -0.43
N GLU A 210 -18.00 -18.04 -0.62
CA GLU A 210 -17.39 -19.38 -0.57
C GLU A 210 -17.52 -20.01 0.83
N GLY A 211 -17.46 -19.20 1.90
CA GLY A 211 -17.69 -19.65 3.28
C GLY A 211 -19.12 -20.14 3.50
N ALA A 212 -20.13 -19.46 2.96
CA ALA A 212 -21.52 -19.84 3.04
C ALA A 212 -21.83 -21.08 2.20
N LEU A 213 -21.33 -21.16 0.96
CA LEU A 213 -21.45 -22.34 0.09
C LEU A 213 -20.76 -23.58 0.69
N MET A 214 -19.64 -23.39 1.39
CA MET A 214 -18.94 -24.45 2.12
C MET A 214 -19.77 -24.93 3.32
N ALA A 215 -20.34 -24.02 4.08
CA ALA A 215 -21.19 -24.31 5.23
C ALA A 215 -22.53 -24.99 4.85
N ALA A 216 -23.07 -24.61 3.68
CA ALA A 216 -24.28 -25.24 3.10
C ALA A 216 -24.00 -26.58 2.40
N ASP A 217 -22.79 -27.13 2.45
CA ASP A 217 -22.40 -28.33 1.71
C ASP A 217 -22.79 -28.28 0.23
N ALA A 218 -22.77 -27.07 -0.36
CA ALA A 218 -23.08 -26.85 -1.77
C ALA A 218 -21.85 -27.07 -2.63
N ALA A 219 -21.90 -27.93 -3.61
CA ALA A 219 -20.79 -28.18 -4.53
C ALA A 219 -20.48 -26.90 -5.35
N PRO A 220 -19.23 -26.46 -5.44
CA PRO A 220 -18.87 -25.21 -6.11
C PRO A 220 -19.15 -25.21 -7.62
N GLY A 221 -19.29 -26.36 -8.22
CA GLY A 221 -19.61 -26.54 -9.63
C GLY A 221 -21.13 -26.51 -9.97
N LEU A 222 -22.03 -26.43 -9.00
CA LEU A 222 -23.49 -26.54 -9.24
C LEU A 222 -24.08 -25.44 -10.14
N GLN A 223 -23.48 -24.26 -10.13
CA GLN A 223 -23.94 -23.11 -10.93
C GLN A 223 -23.19 -22.97 -12.27
N ARG A 224 -22.33 -23.93 -12.61
CA ARG A 224 -21.63 -23.92 -13.89
C ARG A 224 -22.54 -24.52 -14.97
N GLU A 225 -22.68 -23.78 -16.05
CA GLU A 225 -23.49 -24.25 -17.21
C GLU A 225 -22.72 -25.23 -18.10
N TYR A 226 -21.36 -25.20 -18.03
CA TYR A 226 -20.53 -25.98 -18.93
C TYR A 226 -19.38 -26.67 -18.19
N PHE A 227 -19.15 -27.94 -18.55
CA PHE A 227 -17.97 -28.73 -18.24
C PHE A 227 -17.42 -29.34 -19.52
N GLY A 228 -16.08 -29.45 -19.62
CA GLY A 228 -15.39 -29.90 -20.81
C GLY A 228 -15.64 -31.38 -21.15
N PHE A 229 -16.13 -32.17 -20.22
CA PHE A 229 -16.52 -33.58 -20.48
C PHE A 229 -17.88 -33.72 -21.14
N LEU A 230 -18.74 -32.71 -21.15
CA LEU A 230 -20.11 -32.84 -21.73
C LEU A 230 -20.10 -33.13 -23.23
N GLY A 231 -19.11 -32.62 -23.96
CA GLY A 231 -18.93 -32.91 -25.38
C GLY A 231 -17.97 -34.08 -25.68
N TRP A 232 -17.45 -34.73 -24.65
CA TRP A 232 -16.53 -35.86 -24.83
C TRP A 232 -17.31 -37.15 -25.17
N ARG A 233 -16.90 -37.88 -26.20
CA ARG A 233 -17.61 -39.08 -26.67
C ARG A 233 -17.80 -40.20 -25.64
N LYS A 234 -16.92 -40.25 -24.63
CA LYS A 234 -17.03 -41.21 -23.52
C LYS A 234 -17.79 -40.63 -22.32
N HIS A 235 -18.51 -39.53 -22.50
CA HIS A 235 -19.37 -38.97 -21.47
C HIS A 235 -20.55 -39.92 -21.19
N ASP A 236 -20.78 -40.18 -19.89
CA ASP A 236 -21.95 -40.94 -19.42
C ASP A 236 -22.94 -39.97 -18.76
N ALA A 237 -23.96 -39.59 -19.52
CA ALA A 237 -24.99 -38.64 -19.08
C ALA A 237 -25.78 -39.16 -17.87
N THR A 238 -26.08 -40.48 -17.82
CA THR A 238 -26.83 -41.09 -16.72
C THR A 238 -26.05 -41.02 -15.42
N LEU A 239 -24.75 -41.33 -15.49
CA LEU A 239 -23.86 -41.21 -14.34
C LEU A 239 -23.73 -39.76 -13.89
N TRP A 240 -23.61 -38.83 -14.84
CA TRP A 240 -23.53 -37.39 -14.53
C TRP A 240 -24.77 -36.86 -13.86
N ASP A 241 -25.97 -37.21 -14.38
CA ASP A 241 -27.26 -36.80 -13.81
C ASP A 241 -27.42 -37.29 -12.37
N ARG A 242 -26.95 -38.50 -12.05
CA ARG A 242 -26.92 -39.02 -10.69
C ARG A 242 -26.01 -38.18 -9.80
N VAL A 243 -24.74 -37.94 -10.21
CA VAL A 243 -23.78 -37.16 -9.43
C VAL A 243 -24.31 -35.74 -9.19
N LEU A 244 -24.93 -35.15 -10.19
CA LEU A 244 -25.50 -33.79 -10.10
C LEU A 244 -26.74 -33.78 -9.20
N GLY A 245 -27.61 -34.80 -9.29
CA GLY A 245 -28.77 -34.96 -8.42
C GLY A 245 -28.39 -35.08 -6.96
N ASP A 246 -27.44 -35.92 -6.64
CA ASP A 246 -26.90 -36.07 -5.27
C ASP A 246 -26.33 -34.72 -4.72
N ALA A 247 -25.60 -33.98 -5.54
CA ALA A 247 -25.07 -32.69 -5.15
C ALA A 247 -26.16 -31.64 -4.92
N ARG A 248 -27.20 -31.61 -5.72
CA ARG A 248 -28.39 -30.74 -5.54
C ARG A 248 -29.13 -31.04 -4.24
N ALA A 249 -29.39 -32.34 -3.97
CA ALA A 249 -30.06 -32.75 -2.73
C ALA A 249 -29.25 -32.35 -1.48
N ARG A 250 -27.91 -32.52 -1.50
CA ARG A 250 -27.02 -32.07 -0.40
C ARG A 250 -27.08 -30.58 -0.22
N ALA A 251 -27.00 -29.80 -1.30
CA ALA A 251 -27.06 -28.35 -1.23
C ALA A 251 -28.41 -27.84 -0.66
N GLU A 252 -29.54 -28.44 -1.12
CA GLU A 252 -30.86 -28.09 -0.62
C GLU A 252 -31.01 -28.36 0.88
N GLU A 253 -30.53 -29.50 1.36
CA GLU A 253 -30.50 -29.81 2.79
C GLU A 253 -29.60 -28.88 3.57
N GLY A 254 -28.41 -28.55 3.03
CA GLY A 254 -27.48 -27.63 3.64
C GLY A 254 -28.03 -26.20 3.75
N PHE A 255 -28.64 -25.69 2.70
CA PHE A 255 -29.30 -24.36 2.73
C PHE A 255 -30.46 -24.27 3.72
N ARG A 256 -31.22 -25.35 3.91
CA ARG A 256 -32.27 -25.38 4.94
C ARG A 256 -31.71 -25.22 6.37
N LYS A 257 -30.49 -25.68 6.61
CA LYS A 257 -29.83 -25.63 7.92
C LYS A 257 -28.94 -24.42 8.10
N LEU A 258 -28.62 -23.70 7.03
CA LEU A 258 -27.68 -22.59 7.06
C LEU A 258 -28.20 -21.43 7.91
N GLN A 259 -27.36 -20.92 8.79
CA GLN A 259 -27.66 -19.77 9.66
C GLN A 259 -27.08 -18.48 9.07
N PRO A 260 -27.68 -17.30 9.31
CA PRO A 260 -27.20 -16.01 8.81
C PRO A 260 -26.03 -15.45 9.67
N VAL A 261 -24.91 -16.17 9.67
CA VAL A 261 -23.74 -15.87 10.52
C VAL A 261 -22.54 -15.32 9.72
N PHE A 262 -22.81 -14.73 8.55
CA PHE A 262 -21.79 -14.21 7.63
C PHE A 262 -21.86 -12.69 7.57
N PHE A 263 -20.82 -12.01 8.05
CA PHE A 263 -20.79 -10.55 8.18
C PHE A 263 -19.65 -9.96 7.33
N GLY A 264 -20.00 -9.08 6.40
CA GLY A 264 -19.06 -8.39 5.53
C GLY A 264 -19.15 -6.89 5.69
N TYR A 265 -18.00 -6.28 5.85
CA TYR A 265 -17.87 -4.83 5.95
C TYR A 265 -16.89 -4.31 4.89
N ASP A 266 -17.17 -3.15 4.36
CA ASP A 266 -16.23 -2.41 3.50
C ASP A 266 -16.54 -0.92 3.59
N HIS A 267 -15.55 -0.06 3.35
CA HIS A 267 -15.74 1.38 3.35
C HIS A 267 -16.29 1.90 2.03
N GLU A 268 -16.10 1.12 0.93
CA GLU A 268 -16.42 1.51 -0.46
C GLU A 268 -17.82 1.02 -0.86
N PRO A 269 -18.82 1.92 -1.04
CA PRO A 269 -20.18 1.52 -1.35
C PRO A 269 -20.36 0.79 -2.68
N LEU A 270 -19.55 1.11 -3.70
CA LEU A 270 -19.65 0.50 -5.03
C LEU A 270 -19.29 -0.98 -4.98
N VAL A 271 -18.22 -1.31 -4.26
CA VAL A 271 -17.76 -2.69 -4.11
C VAL A 271 -18.74 -3.54 -3.30
N LEU A 272 -19.35 -2.95 -2.26
CA LEU A 272 -20.46 -3.60 -1.51
C LEU A 272 -21.66 -3.89 -2.41
N GLY A 273 -21.98 -3.01 -3.37
CA GLY A 273 -23.00 -3.24 -4.38
C GLY A 273 -22.68 -4.47 -5.24
N GLU A 274 -21.42 -4.66 -5.64
CA GLU A 274 -20.97 -5.87 -6.34
C GLU A 274 -21.09 -7.11 -5.45
N GLY A 275 -20.68 -7.04 -4.19
CA GLY A 275 -20.80 -8.12 -3.22
C GLY A 275 -22.24 -8.59 -3.04
N LYS A 276 -23.22 -7.67 -2.99
CA LYS A 276 -24.65 -8.00 -2.92
C LYS A 276 -25.14 -8.70 -4.19
N ARG A 277 -24.77 -8.23 -5.38
CA ARG A 277 -25.12 -8.90 -6.64
C ARG A 277 -24.52 -10.30 -6.74
N ASN A 278 -23.26 -10.46 -6.37
CA ASN A 278 -22.59 -11.75 -6.34
C ASN A 278 -23.25 -12.72 -5.34
N ALA A 279 -23.58 -12.25 -4.14
CA ALA A 279 -24.30 -13.05 -3.13
C ALA A 279 -25.69 -13.49 -3.61
N GLN A 280 -26.41 -12.63 -4.33
CA GLN A 280 -27.69 -12.94 -4.94
C GLN A 280 -27.55 -14.00 -6.03
N ALA A 281 -26.57 -13.83 -6.94
CA ALA A 281 -26.28 -14.80 -7.98
C ALA A 281 -25.83 -16.16 -7.41
N ALA A 282 -25.10 -16.16 -6.29
CA ALA A 282 -24.70 -17.38 -5.58
C ALA A 282 -25.82 -18.03 -4.76
N GLY A 283 -27.00 -17.39 -4.62
CA GLY A 283 -28.10 -17.88 -3.82
C GLY A 283 -27.92 -17.79 -2.31
N VAL A 284 -26.96 -16.99 -1.85
CA VAL A 284 -26.62 -16.87 -0.41
C VAL A 284 -26.95 -15.49 0.20
N ALA A 285 -27.58 -14.59 -0.56
CA ALA A 285 -27.84 -13.20 -0.11
C ALA A 285 -28.64 -13.12 1.21
N GLY A 286 -29.57 -14.03 1.46
CA GLY A 286 -30.38 -14.08 2.70
C GLY A 286 -29.57 -14.46 3.94
N PHE A 287 -28.36 -14.97 3.79
CA PHE A 287 -27.49 -15.41 4.89
C PHE A 287 -26.34 -14.44 5.16
N LEU A 288 -26.09 -13.48 4.26
CA LEU A 288 -24.99 -12.52 4.36
C LEU A 288 -25.49 -11.14 4.84
N HIS A 289 -24.84 -10.61 5.85
CA HIS A 289 -25.02 -9.23 6.29
C HIS A 289 -23.88 -8.36 5.75
N LEU A 290 -24.16 -7.55 4.71
CA LEU A 290 -23.18 -6.67 4.08
C LEU A 290 -23.50 -5.21 4.41
N ALA A 291 -22.58 -4.53 5.11
CA ALA A 291 -22.76 -3.14 5.57
C ALA A 291 -21.53 -2.27 5.31
N ARG A 292 -21.78 -0.96 5.11
CA ARG A 292 -20.70 0.02 5.01
C ARG A 292 -20.12 0.31 6.39
N GLN A 293 -18.85 -0.02 6.59
CA GLN A 293 -18.16 0.22 7.86
C GLN A 293 -16.66 0.24 7.60
N SER A 294 -15.95 1.15 8.25
CA SER A 294 -14.48 1.16 8.25
C SER A 294 -13.92 0.22 9.34
N VAL A 295 -12.68 -0.19 9.17
CA VAL A 295 -11.99 -1.12 10.07
C VAL A 295 -11.89 -0.58 11.50
N GLU A 296 -11.71 0.73 11.65
CA GLU A 296 -11.61 1.40 12.96
C GLU A 296 -12.87 1.23 13.82
N HIS A 297 -14.02 0.97 13.20
CA HIS A 297 -15.30 0.77 13.87
C HIS A 297 -15.75 -0.70 13.90
N LEU A 298 -14.87 -1.62 13.52
CA LEU A 298 -15.17 -3.05 13.48
C LEU A 298 -15.50 -3.58 14.88
N ASN A 299 -16.65 -4.22 15.04
CA ASN A 299 -17.12 -4.81 16.28
C ASN A 299 -17.52 -6.27 16.08
N ARG A 300 -17.50 -7.05 17.15
CA ARG A 300 -17.97 -8.43 17.17
C ARG A 300 -19.48 -8.46 16.91
N PRO A 301 -19.97 -9.24 15.92
CA PRO A 301 -21.40 -9.49 15.77
C PRO A 301 -21.95 -10.27 16.97
N GLY A 302 -23.17 -9.93 17.41
CA GLY A 302 -23.84 -10.63 18.52
C GLY A 302 -23.34 -10.31 19.92
N GLY A 303 -22.40 -9.36 20.07
CA GLY A 303 -21.89 -8.91 21.38
C GLY A 303 -20.92 -9.90 22.06
N SER A 304 -20.71 -9.74 23.37
CA SER A 304 -19.72 -10.50 24.17
C SER A 304 -20.02 -12.00 24.27
N ASP A 305 -21.28 -12.38 24.22
CA ASP A 305 -21.73 -13.76 24.46
C ASP A 305 -21.83 -14.61 23.20
N ALA A 306 -21.46 -14.03 22.03
CA ALA A 306 -21.47 -14.75 20.77
C ALA A 306 -20.43 -15.87 20.77
N THR A 307 -20.80 -17.03 20.19
CA THR A 307 -19.87 -18.15 19.97
C THR A 307 -18.65 -17.68 19.20
N PRO A 308 -17.41 -18.05 19.62
CA PRO A 308 -16.20 -17.67 18.91
C PRO A 308 -16.23 -18.08 17.45
N GLY A 309 -15.91 -17.14 16.57
CA GLY A 309 -15.93 -17.31 15.11
C GLY A 309 -14.57 -17.11 14.46
N LEU A 310 -14.60 -16.78 13.18
CA LEU A 310 -13.43 -16.49 12.36
C LEU A 310 -13.53 -15.09 11.76
N VAL A 311 -12.49 -14.28 11.97
CA VAL A 311 -12.24 -13.07 11.17
C VAL A 311 -11.29 -13.46 10.04
N ILE A 312 -11.72 -13.28 8.79
CA ILE A 312 -10.91 -13.60 7.62
C ILE A 312 -10.86 -12.38 6.70
N CYS A 313 -9.69 -12.05 6.18
CA CYS A 313 -9.56 -10.83 5.39
C CYS A 313 -8.51 -10.95 4.30
N ASN A 314 -8.82 -10.32 3.16
CA ASN A 314 -7.91 -10.05 2.07
C ASN A 314 -7.74 -8.52 1.94
N PRO A 315 -6.91 -7.90 2.79
CA PRO A 315 -6.72 -6.44 2.77
C PRO A 315 -6.00 -5.98 1.48
N PRO A 316 -6.06 -4.68 1.12
CA PRO A 316 -5.29 -4.16 0.00
C PRO A 316 -3.78 -4.33 0.22
N TYR A 317 -3.04 -4.63 -0.86
CA TYR A 317 -1.61 -4.94 -0.81
C TYR A 317 -0.69 -3.76 -1.14
N GLY A 318 -1.22 -2.65 -1.70
CA GLY A 318 -0.45 -1.49 -2.11
C GLY A 318 0.52 -1.79 -3.26
N GLU A 319 0.01 -2.03 -4.44
CA GLU A 319 0.83 -2.27 -5.65
C GLU A 319 1.56 -1.00 -6.12
N ARG A 320 1.12 0.19 -5.72
CA ARG A 320 1.75 1.47 -6.06
C ARG A 320 2.62 1.97 -4.91
N LEU A 321 3.79 2.49 -5.24
CA LEU A 321 4.84 2.94 -4.29
C LEU A 321 4.39 3.96 -3.22
N GLY A 322 3.27 4.68 -3.42
CA GLY A 322 2.71 5.64 -2.45
C GLY A 322 1.68 5.05 -1.47
N GLU A 323 1.13 3.88 -1.76
CA GLU A 323 0.04 3.26 -0.99
C GLU A 323 0.53 2.48 0.24
N ARG A 324 1.78 1.99 0.22
CA ARG A 324 2.33 1.13 1.30
C ARG A 324 2.40 1.79 2.67
N ALA A 325 2.72 3.06 2.73
CA ALA A 325 2.77 3.79 4.01
C ALA A 325 1.38 3.96 4.63
N GLN A 326 0.35 4.12 3.79
CA GLN A 326 -1.05 4.25 4.21
C GLN A 326 -1.60 2.93 4.76
N LEU A 327 -1.17 1.81 4.17
CA LEU A 327 -1.61 0.48 4.57
C LEU A 327 -1.11 0.10 5.96
N GLY A 328 0.05 0.57 6.40
CA GLY A 328 0.56 0.34 7.75
C GLY A 328 -0.43 0.76 8.83
N GLY A 329 -1.09 1.92 8.68
CA GLY A 329 -2.13 2.40 9.58
C GLY A 329 -3.39 1.53 9.56
N LEU A 330 -3.85 1.12 8.37
CA LEU A 330 -4.99 0.23 8.21
C LEU A 330 -4.76 -1.14 8.87
N TYR A 331 -3.58 -1.74 8.64
CA TYR A 331 -3.22 -3.01 9.26
C TYR A 331 -3.07 -2.89 10.78
N HIS A 332 -2.54 -1.77 11.27
CA HIS A 332 -2.47 -1.50 12.69
C HIS A 332 -3.87 -1.40 13.32
N ALA A 333 -4.77 -0.62 12.71
CA ALA A 333 -6.15 -0.49 13.15
C ALA A 333 -6.86 -1.86 13.16
N LEU A 334 -6.67 -2.67 12.12
CA LEU A 334 -7.20 -4.03 12.08
C LEU A 334 -6.66 -4.87 13.25
N GLY A 335 -5.36 -4.84 13.51
CA GLY A 335 -4.74 -5.56 14.61
C GLY A 335 -5.25 -5.13 15.98
N GLU A 336 -5.47 -3.82 16.21
CA GLU A 336 -6.06 -3.28 17.43
C GLU A 336 -7.51 -3.80 17.63
N ARG A 337 -8.33 -3.74 16.57
CA ARG A 337 -9.72 -4.23 16.63
C ARG A 337 -9.78 -5.73 16.88
N LEU A 338 -8.92 -6.51 16.23
CA LEU A 338 -8.82 -7.96 16.48
C LEU A 338 -8.49 -8.25 17.95
N ARG A 339 -7.59 -7.47 18.55
CA ARG A 339 -7.17 -7.63 19.94
C ARG A 339 -8.24 -7.21 20.94
N SER A 340 -8.96 -6.11 20.70
CA SER A 340 -9.95 -5.57 21.63
C SER A 340 -11.30 -6.24 21.52
N GLU A 341 -11.79 -6.47 20.29
CA GLU A 341 -13.17 -6.88 20.05
C GLU A 341 -13.35 -8.39 19.83
N PHE A 342 -12.32 -9.08 19.34
CA PHE A 342 -12.43 -10.48 18.93
C PHE A 342 -11.66 -11.44 19.83
N VAL A 343 -11.59 -11.13 21.12
CA VAL A 343 -10.96 -12.04 22.11
C VAL A 343 -11.65 -13.40 22.08
N GLY A 344 -10.87 -14.48 22.02
CA GLY A 344 -11.36 -15.85 21.93
C GLY A 344 -11.68 -16.34 20.52
N TRP A 345 -11.64 -15.48 19.51
CA TRP A 345 -11.85 -15.83 18.10
C TRP A 345 -10.57 -16.29 17.43
N ARG A 346 -10.71 -16.74 16.20
CA ARG A 346 -9.58 -16.93 15.28
C ARG A 346 -9.55 -15.84 14.23
N ALA A 347 -8.35 -15.51 13.73
CA ALA A 347 -8.23 -14.61 12.60
C ALA A 347 -7.32 -15.23 11.53
N ALA A 348 -7.56 -14.90 10.26
CA ALA A 348 -6.75 -15.31 9.12
C ALA A 348 -6.64 -14.15 8.11
N ILE A 349 -5.43 -13.58 7.98
CA ILE A 349 -5.19 -12.40 7.17
C ILE A 349 -4.13 -12.74 6.13
N ILE A 350 -4.43 -12.49 4.85
CA ILE A 350 -3.45 -12.64 3.79
C ILE A 350 -2.67 -11.33 3.62
N VAL A 351 -1.36 -11.42 3.51
CA VAL A 351 -0.46 -10.26 3.38
C VAL A 351 0.51 -10.47 2.21
N SER A 352 0.90 -9.39 1.54
CA SER A 352 1.87 -9.43 0.44
C SER A 352 3.32 -9.43 0.92
N ASP A 353 3.58 -8.92 2.12
CA ASP A 353 4.92 -8.83 2.70
C ASP A 353 4.91 -8.94 4.24
N ASP A 354 6.09 -9.12 4.83
CA ASP A 354 6.25 -9.26 6.28
C ASP A 354 6.03 -7.94 7.04
N GLU A 355 6.23 -6.78 6.42
CA GLU A 355 6.07 -5.48 7.08
C GLU A 355 4.60 -5.23 7.41
N LEU A 356 3.71 -5.51 6.45
CA LEU A 356 2.26 -5.45 6.66
C LEU A 356 1.81 -6.48 7.70
N GLY A 357 2.37 -7.69 7.66
CA GLY A 357 2.12 -8.70 8.70
C GLY A 357 2.54 -8.24 10.11
N HIS A 358 3.66 -7.54 10.21
CA HIS A 358 4.12 -6.98 11.50
C HIS A 358 3.29 -5.78 11.97
N ALA A 359 2.75 -4.99 11.03
CA ALA A 359 1.89 -3.84 11.34
C ALA A 359 0.61 -4.24 12.09
N LEU A 360 0.11 -5.48 11.93
CA LEU A 360 -0.99 -6.03 12.74
C LEU A 360 -0.68 -6.05 14.25
N GLY A 361 0.59 -6.03 14.66
CA GLY A 361 0.98 -6.10 16.07
C GLY A 361 0.61 -7.41 16.77
N LEU A 362 0.22 -8.45 16.01
CA LEU A 362 -0.17 -9.76 16.50
C LEU A 362 0.90 -10.80 16.15
N ARG A 363 1.01 -11.85 16.97
CA ARG A 363 1.89 -12.99 16.68
C ARG A 363 1.11 -14.08 15.95
N ALA A 364 1.49 -14.35 14.71
CA ALA A 364 0.89 -15.43 13.94
C ALA A 364 1.26 -16.81 14.52
N ASP A 365 0.26 -17.68 14.63
CA ASP A 365 0.46 -19.09 15.04
C ASP A 365 1.05 -19.91 13.91
N LYS A 366 0.52 -19.69 12.68
CA LYS A 366 0.99 -20.36 11.46
C LYS A 366 1.10 -19.37 10.32
N ARG A 367 1.98 -19.68 9.37
CA ARG A 367 2.20 -18.93 8.14
C ARG A 367 2.18 -19.89 6.96
N TYR A 368 1.36 -19.58 5.96
CA TYR A 368 1.27 -20.37 4.74
C TYR A 368 1.61 -19.50 3.54
N VAL A 369 2.51 -19.97 2.67
CA VAL A 369 2.82 -19.30 1.41
C VAL A 369 1.72 -19.63 0.41
N LEU A 370 1.11 -18.62 -0.16
CA LEU A 370 0.04 -18.69 -1.16
C LEU A 370 0.37 -17.76 -2.33
N TYR A 371 -0.30 -17.96 -3.47
CA TYR A 371 -0.07 -17.13 -4.66
C TYR A 371 -1.40 -16.56 -5.15
N ASN A 372 -1.53 -15.22 -5.13
CA ASN A 372 -2.64 -14.52 -5.77
C ASN A 372 -2.21 -14.06 -7.17
N GLY A 373 -2.51 -14.87 -8.19
CA GLY A 373 -1.93 -14.69 -9.51
C GLY A 373 -0.42 -14.93 -9.52
N ALA A 374 0.36 -13.93 -9.89
CA ALA A 374 1.83 -13.96 -9.85
C ALA A 374 2.41 -13.48 -8.50
N LEU A 375 1.59 -12.85 -7.67
CA LEU A 375 2.01 -12.27 -6.40
C LEU A 375 2.15 -13.36 -5.33
N GLU A 376 3.34 -13.49 -4.75
CA GLU A 376 3.56 -14.32 -3.56
C GLU A 376 2.98 -13.61 -2.33
N CYS A 377 2.11 -14.29 -1.61
CA CYS A 377 1.45 -13.81 -0.41
C CYS A 377 1.66 -14.78 0.76
N ARG A 378 1.40 -14.32 1.96
CA ARG A 378 1.43 -15.14 3.17
C ARG A 378 0.10 -15.04 3.89
N LEU A 379 -0.54 -16.19 4.12
CA LEU A 379 -1.69 -16.27 5.00
C LEU A 379 -1.18 -16.45 6.44
N LEU A 380 -1.46 -15.47 7.27
CA LEU A 380 -1.15 -15.47 8.69
C LEU A 380 -2.39 -15.89 9.47
N THR A 381 -2.30 -16.88 10.34
CA THR A 381 -3.39 -17.28 11.23
C THR A 381 -3.07 -16.92 12.67
N PHE A 382 -4.10 -16.52 13.42
CA PHE A 382 -3.99 -16.04 14.79
C PHE A 382 -5.04 -16.72 15.65
N ASP A 383 -4.63 -17.17 16.84
CA ASP A 383 -5.51 -17.55 17.93
C ASP A 383 -5.64 -16.33 18.88
N LEU A 384 -6.79 -15.72 18.92
CA LEU A 384 -7.03 -14.51 19.71
C LEU A 384 -7.43 -14.84 21.17
N SER A 385 -7.51 -16.11 21.55
CA SER A 385 -7.78 -16.52 22.94
C SER A 385 -6.63 -16.20 23.90
N ALA A 386 -5.40 -16.24 23.40
CA ALA A 386 -4.19 -15.96 24.18
C ALA A 386 -3.80 -14.48 24.27
N VAL A 387 -4.58 -13.56 23.63
CA VAL A 387 -4.22 -12.14 23.49
C VAL A 387 -4.69 -11.28 24.68
N ALA A 388 -5.49 -11.83 25.60
CA ALA A 388 -6.11 -11.10 26.73
C ALA A 388 -5.15 -10.66 27.85
N ALA A 389 -3.88 -11.03 27.84
CA ALA A 389 -2.91 -10.48 28.79
C ALA A 389 -2.07 -9.40 28.09
N PRO A 390 -1.97 -8.17 28.63
CA PRO A 390 -0.93 -7.25 28.20
C PRO A 390 0.41 -7.93 28.49
N ARG A 391 1.04 -8.52 27.47
CA ARG A 391 2.41 -8.99 27.63
C ARG A 391 3.25 -7.75 27.89
N GLU A 392 3.97 -7.74 29.03
CA GLU A 392 5.13 -6.86 29.18
C GLU A 392 5.87 -6.82 27.86
N ARG A 393 6.02 -5.62 27.28
CA ARG A 393 6.84 -5.43 26.08
C ARG A 393 8.18 -6.07 26.37
N VAL A 394 8.45 -7.24 25.79
CA VAL A 394 9.82 -7.75 25.72
C VAL A 394 10.55 -6.72 24.87
N VAL A 395 11.21 -5.79 25.54
CA VAL A 395 12.07 -4.80 24.89
C VAL A 395 13.11 -5.62 24.17
N ARG A 396 13.00 -5.68 22.84
CA ARG A 396 14.01 -6.33 22.02
C ARG A 396 15.35 -5.67 22.38
N PRO A 397 16.37 -6.41 22.80
CA PRO A 397 17.64 -5.78 23.12
C PRO A 397 18.18 -5.06 21.88
N LEU A 398 18.73 -3.88 22.10
CA LEU A 398 19.36 -3.12 21.03
C LEU A 398 20.52 -3.94 20.45
N SER A 399 20.68 -3.90 19.13
CA SER A 399 21.91 -4.36 18.49
C SER A 399 23.12 -3.54 18.96
N ALA A 400 24.33 -3.98 18.72
CA ALA A 400 25.53 -3.20 19.04
C ALA A 400 25.50 -1.81 18.36
N GLY A 401 25.03 -1.75 17.10
CA GLY A 401 24.85 -0.50 16.36
C GLY A 401 23.73 0.36 16.93
N GLY A 402 22.57 -0.26 17.22
CA GLY A 402 21.45 0.43 17.89
C GLY A 402 21.84 1.00 19.25
N GLN A 403 22.67 0.29 20.01
CA GLN A 403 23.20 0.80 21.29
C GLN A 403 24.11 2.03 21.09
N ALA A 404 24.94 2.05 20.04
CA ALA A 404 25.74 3.21 19.69
C ALA A 404 24.87 4.43 19.33
N VAL A 405 23.79 4.21 18.55
CA VAL A 405 22.80 5.25 18.23
C VAL A 405 22.12 5.77 19.50
N ALA A 406 21.61 4.87 20.36
CA ALA A 406 20.94 5.24 21.62
C ALA A 406 21.88 6.06 22.53
N ASN A 407 23.13 5.64 22.68
CA ASN A 407 24.14 6.37 23.45
C ASN A 407 24.41 7.78 22.88
N ARG A 408 24.45 7.89 21.54
CA ARG A 408 24.66 9.17 20.86
C ARG A 408 23.48 10.10 21.09
N ILE A 409 22.25 9.63 20.90
CA ILE A 409 21.02 10.39 21.15
C ILE A 409 20.96 10.85 22.61
N GLY A 410 21.18 9.94 23.57
CA GLY A 410 21.18 10.28 25.00
C GLY A 410 22.25 11.32 25.39
N LYS A 411 23.42 11.28 24.76
CA LYS A 411 24.44 12.31 24.94
C LYS A 411 23.98 13.68 24.42
N THR A 412 23.41 13.72 23.22
CA THR A 412 22.89 14.95 22.61
C THR A 412 21.72 15.50 23.42
N GLN A 413 20.78 14.67 23.87
CA GLN A 413 19.65 15.08 24.70
C GLN A 413 20.09 15.75 25.98
N ARG A 414 21.09 15.18 26.70
CA ARG A 414 21.63 15.78 27.93
C ARG A 414 22.27 17.13 27.65
N HIS A 415 22.97 17.28 26.51
CA HIS A 415 23.62 18.52 26.11
C HIS A 415 22.60 19.62 25.77
N LEU A 416 21.51 19.29 25.10
CA LEU A 416 20.45 20.22 24.66
C LEU A 416 19.51 20.60 25.79
N ARG A 417 19.15 19.65 26.69
CA ARG A 417 18.09 19.79 27.67
C ARG A 417 18.14 21.04 28.51
N LYS A 418 19.30 21.36 29.05
CA LYS A 418 19.46 22.52 29.97
C LYS A 418 19.26 23.85 29.24
N ARG A 419 19.78 23.95 28.01
CA ARG A 419 19.70 25.17 27.20
C ARG A 419 18.25 25.33 26.68
N PHE A 420 17.71 24.31 26.07
CA PHE A 420 16.39 24.36 25.45
C PHE A 420 15.27 24.55 26.48
N GLY A 421 15.41 23.97 27.67
CA GLY A 421 14.45 24.22 28.75
C GLY A 421 14.44 25.69 29.23
N ARG A 422 15.58 26.40 29.15
CA ARG A 422 15.65 27.85 29.45
C ARG A 422 15.10 28.72 28.33
N GLU A 423 15.33 28.31 27.09
CA GLU A 423 14.95 29.05 25.91
C GLU A 423 13.52 28.70 25.43
N GLY A 424 12.83 27.77 26.13
CA GLY A 424 11.47 27.31 25.75
C GLY A 424 11.40 26.60 24.40
N ILE A 425 12.50 25.94 23.98
CA ILE A 425 12.59 25.25 22.69
C ILE A 425 12.01 23.84 22.83
N SER A 426 10.90 23.57 22.18
CA SER A 426 10.12 22.32 22.24
C SER A 426 10.25 21.44 20.99
N CYS A 427 10.71 22.03 19.86
CA CYS A 427 10.93 21.35 18.58
C CYS A 427 12.38 21.55 18.12
N TYR A 428 13.14 20.45 17.95
CA TYR A 428 14.58 20.54 17.66
C TYR A 428 15.15 19.27 17.04
N ARG A 429 16.30 19.37 16.38
CA ARG A 429 17.05 18.24 15.84
C ARG A 429 17.93 17.59 16.91
N ILE A 430 17.77 16.27 17.10
CA ILE A 430 18.54 15.52 18.10
C ILE A 430 19.65 14.66 17.48
N TYR A 431 19.47 14.24 16.23
CA TYR A 431 20.42 13.40 15.51
C TYR A 431 20.49 13.82 14.03
N ASP A 432 21.67 13.87 13.43
CA ASP A 432 21.89 14.24 12.01
C ASP A 432 23.05 13.45 11.41
N ALA A 433 22.80 12.18 11.05
CA ALA A 433 23.80 11.26 10.49
C ALA A 433 25.11 11.20 11.32
N ASP A 434 25.00 11.26 12.64
CA ASP A 434 26.14 11.29 13.56
C ASP A 434 27.00 10.02 13.50
N LEU A 435 26.42 8.91 13.03
CA LEU A 435 27.10 7.65 12.75
C LEU A 435 26.92 7.35 11.26
N PRO A 436 28.02 7.11 10.50
CA PRO A 436 27.96 6.96 9.05
C PRO A 436 27.02 5.83 8.57
N GLU A 437 26.92 4.74 9.34
CA GLU A 437 26.07 3.58 9.02
C GLU A 437 24.58 3.86 9.20
N TYR A 438 24.23 4.91 9.94
CA TYR A 438 22.86 5.32 10.30
C TYR A 438 22.54 6.70 9.75
N ALA A 439 22.52 6.81 8.42
CA ALA A 439 22.35 8.06 7.69
C ALA A 439 20.91 8.56 7.72
N ALA A 440 20.50 9.23 8.79
CA ALA A 440 19.19 9.84 8.96
C ALA A 440 19.25 11.11 9.82
N ALA A 441 18.22 11.96 9.69
CA ALA A 441 17.95 13.01 10.66
C ALA A 441 16.82 12.56 11.60
N ILE A 442 16.90 12.94 12.87
CA ILE A 442 15.81 12.75 13.85
C ILE A 442 15.50 14.09 14.48
N ASP A 443 14.25 14.52 14.28
CA ASP A 443 13.71 15.74 14.85
C ASP A 443 12.69 15.39 15.95
N VAL A 444 12.76 16.10 17.06
CA VAL A 444 11.85 16.00 18.20
C VAL A 444 10.79 17.08 18.06
N TYR A 445 9.53 16.70 18.26
CA TYR A 445 8.38 17.59 18.33
C TYR A 445 7.66 17.36 19.66
N THR A 446 7.57 18.37 20.50
CA THR A 446 6.73 18.32 21.70
C THR A 446 5.33 18.78 21.30
N VAL A 447 4.43 17.83 21.16
CA VAL A 447 3.05 18.07 20.76
C VAL A 447 2.24 18.48 21.96
N ILE A 448 1.49 19.58 21.83
CA ILE A 448 0.63 20.17 22.89
C ILE A 448 -0.86 19.93 22.66
N GLY A 449 -1.22 19.37 21.51
CA GLY A 449 -2.61 19.05 21.14
C GLY A 449 -2.73 18.51 19.73
N ARG A 450 -3.95 18.16 19.35
CA ARG A 450 -4.33 17.76 17.97
C ARG A 450 -5.32 18.78 17.40
N ASP A 451 -5.19 19.12 16.12
CA ASP A 451 -6.15 20.00 15.43
C ASP A 451 -7.33 19.15 14.90
N VAL A 452 -8.17 18.66 15.82
CA VAL A 452 -9.40 17.92 15.50
C VAL A 452 -10.55 18.37 16.41
N SER A 453 -11.76 18.39 15.84
CA SER A 453 -12.98 18.81 16.53
C SER A 453 -13.64 17.79 17.45
N SER A 454 -12.93 16.70 17.84
CA SER A 454 -13.46 15.68 18.75
C SER A 454 -12.70 15.64 20.07
N ALA A 455 -13.44 15.64 21.16
CA ALA A 455 -12.92 15.50 22.54
C ALA A 455 -12.23 14.14 22.72
N GLN A 456 -10.90 14.11 22.57
CA GLN A 456 -10.10 12.95 22.96
C GLN A 456 -9.39 13.26 24.29
N THR A 457 -9.48 12.34 25.24
CA THR A 457 -8.91 12.38 26.59
C THR A 457 -7.41 12.03 26.61
N GLU A 458 -6.62 12.49 25.65
CA GLU A 458 -5.17 12.28 25.67
C GLU A 458 -4.49 13.33 26.56
N ALA A 459 -3.55 12.88 27.41
CA ALA A 459 -2.75 13.79 28.21
C ALA A 459 -1.62 14.41 27.38
N PHE A 460 -1.52 15.73 27.33
CA PHE A 460 -0.44 16.50 26.71
C PHE A 460 0.37 17.27 27.77
N PRO A 461 1.64 17.64 27.50
CA PRO A 461 2.39 17.48 26.23
C PRO A 461 2.97 16.08 26.03
N GLN A 462 3.16 15.71 24.74
CA GLN A 462 3.71 14.41 24.33
C GLN A 462 4.88 14.59 23.37
N MET A 463 5.94 13.79 23.55
CA MET A 463 7.07 13.77 22.63
C MET A 463 6.77 12.89 21.42
N TRP A 464 7.01 13.41 20.22
CA TRP A 464 6.94 12.74 18.93
C TRP A 464 8.27 12.86 18.20
N LEU A 465 8.61 11.86 17.39
CA LEU A 465 9.82 11.86 16.57
C LEU A 465 9.47 11.86 15.09
N HIS A 466 10.20 12.66 14.34
CA HIS A 466 10.22 12.62 12.88
C HIS A 466 11.60 12.14 12.44
N VAL A 467 11.65 10.94 11.85
CA VAL A 467 12.87 10.31 11.34
C VAL A 467 12.88 10.44 9.83
N GLN A 468 13.90 11.11 9.29
CA GLN A 468 14.08 11.29 7.86
C GLN A 468 15.36 10.59 7.42
N GLU A 469 15.21 9.44 6.74
CA GLU A 469 16.34 8.70 6.19
C GLU A 469 16.94 9.44 4.99
N TYR A 470 18.25 9.56 4.95
CA TYR A 470 18.99 9.99 3.77
C TYR A 470 19.17 8.80 2.83
N ALA A 471 18.97 9.02 1.51
CA ALA A 471 19.12 7.95 0.53
C ALA A 471 20.48 7.27 0.69
N PRO A 472 20.50 5.94 0.93
CA PRO A 472 21.75 5.21 1.09
C PRO A 472 22.58 5.27 -0.20
N PRO A 473 23.92 5.19 -0.11
CA PRO A 473 24.79 5.01 -1.26
C PRO A 473 24.39 3.78 -2.09
N ALA A 474 24.61 3.83 -3.40
CA ALA A 474 24.16 2.79 -4.34
C ALA A 474 24.83 1.41 -4.13
N ASP A 475 25.94 1.36 -3.42
CA ASP A 475 26.71 0.16 -3.07
C ASP A 475 26.19 -0.57 -1.83
N ILE A 476 25.25 0.05 -1.07
CA ILE A 476 24.63 -0.60 0.10
C ILE A 476 23.39 -1.39 -0.34
N PRO A 477 23.34 -2.72 -0.07
CA PRO A 477 22.15 -3.51 -0.35
C PRO A 477 20.92 -2.97 0.38
N GLU A 478 19.79 -2.92 -0.32
CA GLU A 478 18.52 -2.35 0.18
C GLU A 478 18.09 -2.97 1.52
N GLN A 479 18.27 -4.28 1.68
CA GLN A 479 17.94 -4.98 2.93
C GLN A 479 18.78 -4.49 4.11
N VAL A 480 20.07 -4.23 3.88
CA VAL A 480 20.98 -3.70 4.92
C VAL A 480 20.57 -2.29 5.33
N ALA A 481 20.20 -1.45 4.37
CA ALA A 481 19.70 -0.09 4.64
C ALA A 481 18.39 -0.13 5.46
N ARG A 482 17.45 -1.01 5.10
CA ARG A 482 16.20 -1.21 5.86
C ARG A 482 16.44 -1.70 7.29
N ASP A 483 17.37 -2.64 7.47
CA ASP A 483 17.69 -3.17 8.80
C ASP A 483 18.34 -2.10 9.69
N ARG A 484 19.23 -1.27 9.13
CA ARG A 484 19.82 -0.12 9.82
C ARG A 484 18.79 0.93 10.21
N LEU A 485 17.85 1.25 9.30
CA LEU A 485 16.77 2.19 9.60
C LEU A 485 15.87 1.67 10.73
N ARG A 486 15.49 0.39 10.70
CA ARG A 486 14.71 -0.22 11.80
C ARG A 486 15.44 -0.16 13.14
N ASP A 487 16.73 -0.42 13.12
CA ASP A 487 17.58 -0.40 14.30
C ASP A 487 17.70 1.02 14.88
N LEU A 488 17.90 2.03 14.01
CA LEU A 488 17.92 3.43 14.37
C LEU A 488 16.61 3.90 15.00
N VAL A 489 15.46 3.55 14.39
CA VAL A 489 14.14 3.90 14.90
C VAL A 489 13.87 3.26 16.25
N HIS A 490 14.25 2.00 16.42
CA HIS A 490 14.14 1.30 17.70
C HIS A 490 15.03 1.94 18.78
N ALA A 491 16.28 2.24 18.43
CA ALA A 491 17.24 2.89 19.34
C ALA A 491 16.78 4.30 19.77
N ALA A 492 16.20 5.06 18.86
CA ALA A 492 15.64 6.39 19.16
C ALA A 492 14.44 6.29 20.12
N GLY A 493 13.53 5.36 19.87
CA GLY A 493 12.38 5.10 20.74
C GLY A 493 12.79 4.71 22.16
N VAL A 494 13.79 3.83 22.28
CA VAL A 494 14.34 3.41 23.59
C VAL A 494 15.05 4.57 24.29
N ALA A 495 15.93 5.30 23.58
CA ALA A 495 16.74 6.37 24.17
C ALA A 495 15.93 7.58 24.66
N LEU A 496 14.78 7.84 24.01
CA LEU A 496 13.91 8.99 24.31
C LEU A 496 12.59 8.61 24.98
N GLU A 497 12.40 7.30 25.26
CA GLU A 497 11.19 6.76 25.85
C GLU A 497 9.92 7.07 25.03
N VAL A 498 10.07 7.13 23.68
CA VAL A 498 8.98 7.43 22.75
C VAL A 498 8.45 6.14 22.15
N PRO A 499 7.13 5.85 22.31
CA PRO A 499 6.53 4.66 21.73
C PRO A 499 6.50 4.72 20.20
N ARG A 500 6.51 3.55 19.53
CA ARG A 500 6.64 3.43 18.06
C ARG A 500 5.56 4.21 17.30
N GLU A 501 4.38 4.29 17.86
CA GLU A 501 3.21 4.98 17.31
C GLU A 501 3.42 6.50 17.17
N ARG A 502 4.35 7.06 17.96
CA ARG A 502 4.73 8.48 17.93
C ARG A 502 6.03 8.74 17.15
N ILE A 503 6.49 7.77 16.37
CA ILE A 503 7.68 7.91 15.52
C ILE A 503 7.25 7.86 14.06
N ALA A 504 7.22 9.02 13.41
CA ALA A 504 7.02 9.12 11.96
C ALA A 504 8.34 8.86 11.24
N VAL A 505 8.33 8.01 10.22
CA VAL A 505 9.53 7.65 9.45
C VAL A 505 9.31 7.99 7.99
N LYS A 506 10.24 8.72 7.39
CA LYS A 506 10.23 9.08 5.96
C LYS A 506 11.56 8.78 5.31
N THR A 507 11.53 8.25 4.09
CA THR A 507 12.71 8.00 3.27
C THR A 507 12.75 8.97 2.10
N ARG A 508 13.84 9.72 1.93
CA ARG A 508 14.05 10.59 0.76
C ARG A 508 14.58 9.78 -0.40
N TYR A 509 13.72 9.41 -1.35
CA TYR A 509 14.16 8.86 -2.63
C TYR A 509 14.61 9.97 -3.59
N ARG A 510 15.75 9.77 -4.26
CA ARG A 510 16.14 10.58 -5.43
C ARG A 510 15.29 10.12 -6.62
N ALA A 511 14.12 10.69 -6.81
CA ALA A 511 13.32 10.43 -8.01
C ALA A 511 13.98 11.11 -9.23
N LYS A 512 14.35 10.33 -10.23
CA LYS A 512 14.57 10.83 -11.59
C LYS A 512 13.20 11.20 -12.18
N GLY A 513 12.85 12.49 -12.21
CA GLY A 513 11.74 13.02 -12.99
C GLY A 513 10.33 12.98 -12.39
N GLY A 514 10.16 12.86 -11.05
CA GLY A 514 8.85 12.88 -10.39
C GLY A 514 8.65 14.09 -9.47
N SER A 515 7.38 14.50 -9.28
CA SER A 515 7.00 15.60 -8.39
C SER A 515 7.55 15.39 -6.97
N LYS A 516 8.29 16.36 -6.45
CA LYS A 516 8.84 16.38 -5.09
C LYS A 516 7.76 16.50 -3.99
N TYR A 517 6.49 16.71 -4.34
CA TYR A 517 5.39 17.09 -3.44
C TYR A 517 4.25 16.06 -3.42
N GLY A 518 4.55 14.74 -3.51
CA GLY A 518 3.56 13.69 -3.28
C GLY A 518 3.16 13.61 -1.80
N ARG A 519 1.87 13.37 -1.51
CA ARG A 519 1.44 12.98 -0.16
C ARG A 519 1.99 11.59 0.14
N PHE A 520 2.63 11.42 1.32
CA PHE A 520 3.26 10.17 1.75
C PHE A 520 2.31 9.27 2.56
N ASP A 521 1.35 9.87 3.29
CA ASP A 521 0.30 9.20 4.06
C ASP A 521 -1.01 10.00 3.88
N GLN A 522 -2.16 9.45 4.24
CA GLN A 522 -3.46 10.13 4.16
C GLN A 522 -4.16 10.18 5.52
N ARG A 523 -3.40 10.25 6.61
CA ARG A 523 -3.97 10.31 7.96
C ARG A 523 -4.74 11.60 8.18
N ASN A 524 -4.40 12.68 7.45
CA ASN A 524 -4.87 14.05 7.68
C ASN A 524 -4.73 14.47 9.17
N GLU A 525 -3.72 13.90 9.84
CA GLU A 525 -3.47 14.13 11.26
C GLU A 525 -2.55 15.33 11.43
N PHE A 526 -3.12 16.42 11.93
CA PHE A 526 -2.37 17.61 12.25
C PHE A 526 -2.19 17.73 13.76
N LEU A 527 -0.95 17.95 14.15
CA LEU A 527 -0.52 18.10 15.53
C LEU A 527 -0.20 19.56 15.81
N LEU A 528 -0.40 19.99 17.06
CA LEU A 528 -0.08 21.34 17.50
C LEU A 528 1.22 21.32 18.31
N VAL A 529 2.12 22.23 17.96
CA VAL A 529 3.40 22.45 18.65
C VAL A 529 3.55 23.92 19.03
N GLU A 530 4.45 24.20 19.97
CA GLU A 530 4.72 25.57 20.39
C GLU A 530 6.12 26.03 19.98
N GLU A 531 6.25 27.24 19.43
CA GLU A 531 7.50 27.92 19.19
C GLU A 531 7.42 29.40 19.55
N GLY A 532 8.21 29.82 20.55
CA GLY A 532 8.22 31.22 20.98
C GLY A 532 6.88 31.70 21.53
N GLY A 533 6.10 30.85 22.16
CA GLY A 533 4.76 31.17 22.68
C GLY A 533 3.65 31.15 21.61
N LEU A 534 3.94 30.70 20.39
CA LEU A 534 2.96 30.56 19.31
C LEU A 534 2.59 29.10 19.10
N GLN A 535 1.33 28.86 18.82
CA GLN A 535 0.87 27.54 18.42
C GLN A 535 0.98 27.38 16.90
N LEU A 536 1.68 26.34 16.48
CA LEU A 536 1.89 26.05 15.06
C LEU A 536 1.40 24.64 14.75
N ARG A 537 0.80 24.52 13.60
CA ARG A 537 0.27 23.25 13.08
C ARG A 537 1.36 22.52 12.32
N VAL A 538 1.60 21.25 12.66
CA VAL A 538 2.57 20.39 11.96
C VAL A 538 1.88 19.09 11.52
N ASN A 539 2.37 18.50 10.43
CA ASN A 539 1.98 17.18 9.97
C ASN A 539 3.24 16.33 9.78
N LEU A 540 3.40 15.33 10.62
CA LEU A 540 4.58 14.48 10.62
C LEU A 540 4.50 13.31 9.60
N PHE A 541 3.30 13.02 9.05
CA PHE A 541 3.04 11.81 8.28
C PHE A 541 2.79 12.05 6.78
N ASP A 542 1.91 12.98 6.43
CA ASP A 542 1.32 13.05 5.09
C ASP A 542 2.14 13.84 4.07
N HIS A 543 2.96 14.78 4.52
CA HIS A 543 3.77 15.65 3.67
C HIS A 543 5.26 15.36 3.82
N LEU A 544 6.06 15.64 2.80
CA LEU A 544 7.52 15.48 2.87
C LEU A 544 8.12 16.35 3.98
N ASP A 545 7.73 17.59 4.01
CA ASP A 545 8.12 18.55 5.03
C ASP A 545 6.99 18.70 6.07
N THR A 546 7.37 18.94 7.32
CA THR A 546 6.46 18.87 8.47
C THR A 546 5.55 20.09 8.67
N GLY A 547 5.74 21.14 7.88
CA GLY A 547 5.07 22.44 8.05
C GLY A 547 5.86 23.45 8.89
N LEU A 548 6.97 23.03 9.50
CA LEU A 548 7.83 23.88 10.31
C LEU A 548 9.31 23.55 10.06
N PHE A 549 10.06 24.46 9.46
CA PHE A 549 11.51 24.35 9.28
C PHE A 549 12.23 24.73 10.57
N LEU A 550 12.78 23.74 11.27
CA LEU A 550 13.40 23.91 12.60
C LEU A 550 14.71 24.74 12.55
N ASP A 551 15.41 24.66 11.45
CA ASP A 551 16.65 25.44 11.23
C ASP A 551 16.41 26.94 11.05
N HIS A 552 15.19 27.37 10.69
CA HIS A 552 14.81 28.77 10.55
C HIS A 552 14.32 29.42 11.86
N ARG A 553 14.37 28.74 13.00
CA ARG A 553 13.93 29.27 14.29
C ARG A 553 14.57 30.62 14.63
N PRO A 554 15.89 30.84 14.48
CA PRO A 554 16.50 32.16 14.76
C PRO A 554 16.07 33.24 13.75
N LEU A 555 15.86 32.90 12.48
CA LEU A 555 15.33 33.82 11.48
C LEU A 555 13.91 34.28 11.84
N ARG A 556 13.03 33.34 12.24
CA ARG A 556 11.68 33.68 12.68
C ARG A 556 11.66 34.55 13.94
N ALA A 557 12.55 34.29 14.90
CA ALA A 557 12.69 35.14 16.07
C ALA A 557 13.13 36.56 15.68
N ARG A 558 14.10 36.69 14.77
CA ARG A 558 14.57 37.99 14.25
C ARG A 558 13.47 38.74 13.49
N ILE A 559 12.67 38.03 12.70
CA ILE A 559 11.48 38.61 12.02
C ILE A 559 10.55 39.19 13.08
N ARG A 560 10.20 38.42 14.12
CA ARG A 560 9.32 38.86 15.19
C ARG A 560 9.83 40.15 15.88
N GLU A 561 11.13 40.22 16.21
CA GLU A 561 11.76 41.36 16.84
C GLU A 561 11.74 42.62 15.94
N SER A 562 11.88 42.40 14.60
CA SER A 562 11.96 43.50 13.63
C SER A 562 10.60 43.95 13.10
N ALA A 563 9.50 43.21 13.37
CA ALA A 563 8.23 43.42 12.70
C ALA A 563 7.34 44.51 13.25
N ARG A 564 7.63 45.07 14.45
CA ARG A 564 6.77 46.04 15.13
C ARG A 564 6.51 47.26 14.25
N ASP A 565 5.21 47.55 14.01
CA ASP A 565 4.70 48.63 13.17
C ASP A 565 5.13 48.56 11.69
N GLN A 566 5.71 47.43 11.24
CA GLN A 566 6.20 47.25 9.89
C GLN A 566 5.12 46.60 8.97
N ARG A 567 5.19 46.91 7.68
CA ARG A 567 4.51 46.18 6.62
C ARG A 567 5.42 45.03 6.21
N PHE A 568 4.99 43.82 6.48
CA PHE A 568 5.79 42.61 6.26
C PHE A 568 5.35 41.87 5.00
N LEU A 569 6.32 41.52 4.14
CA LEU A 569 6.13 40.67 2.98
C LEU A 569 6.89 39.34 3.17
N ASN A 570 6.21 38.22 2.92
CA ASN A 570 6.80 36.88 2.95
C ASN A 570 6.58 36.20 1.59
N LEU A 571 7.65 36.00 0.85
CA LEU A 571 7.66 35.32 -0.45
C LEU A 571 8.09 33.88 -0.29
N PHE A 572 7.46 32.97 -1.05
CA PHE A 572 7.58 31.52 -0.87
C PHE A 572 7.22 31.12 0.56
N CYS A 573 6.08 31.63 1.01
CA CYS A 573 5.75 31.69 2.43
C CYS A 573 5.48 30.32 3.07
N TYR A 574 5.26 29.26 2.25
CA TYR A 574 4.97 27.91 2.73
C TYR A 574 3.74 27.92 3.67
N THR A 575 3.88 27.45 4.92
CA THR A 575 2.82 27.46 5.93
C THR A 575 2.75 28.79 6.70
N ALA A 576 3.42 29.81 6.23
CA ALA A 576 3.50 31.18 6.74
C ALA A 576 3.90 31.31 8.23
N THR A 577 4.71 30.37 8.75
CA THR A 577 5.19 30.44 10.16
C THR A 577 5.97 31.74 10.44
N ALA A 578 6.72 32.24 9.46
CA ALA A 578 7.42 33.54 9.57
C ALA A 578 6.43 34.72 9.62
N SER A 579 5.35 34.68 8.84
CA SER A 579 4.32 35.71 8.84
C SER A 579 3.51 35.76 10.14
N VAL A 580 3.25 34.58 10.75
CA VAL A 580 2.60 34.52 12.06
C VAL A 580 3.52 35.13 13.14
N GLN A 581 4.85 34.84 13.09
CA GLN A 581 5.81 35.48 13.98
C GLN A 581 5.84 37.01 13.81
N ALA A 582 5.79 37.51 12.56
CA ALA A 582 5.71 38.94 12.29
C ALA A 582 4.39 39.55 12.82
N ALA A 583 3.26 38.90 12.59
CA ALA A 583 1.96 39.37 13.07
C ALA A 583 1.91 39.51 14.58
N VAL A 584 2.36 38.49 15.33
CA VAL A 584 2.44 38.53 16.81
C VAL A 584 3.54 39.49 17.30
N GLY A 585 4.59 39.69 16.51
CA GLY A 585 5.64 40.72 16.74
C GLY A 585 5.12 42.15 16.60
N GLY A 586 3.88 42.34 16.23
CA GLY A 586 3.23 43.65 16.09
C GLY A 586 3.33 44.27 14.69
N ALA A 587 3.47 43.45 13.66
CA ALA A 587 3.41 43.96 12.27
C ALA A 587 2.12 44.72 11.99
N ARG A 588 2.24 45.88 11.33
CA ARG A 588 1.10 46.69 10.89
C ARG A 588 0.22 45.95 9.89
N ALA A 589 0.84 45.22 8.97
CA ALA A 589 0.21 44.33 8.02
C ALA A 589 1.16 43.23 7.57
N THR A 590 0.63 42.06 7.17
CA THR A 590 1.44 40.98 6.58
C THR A 590 0.83 40.56 5.23
N THR A 591 1.69 40.40 4.22
CA THR A 591 1.33 39.79 2.93
C THR A 591 2.19 38.55 2.75
N SER A 592 1.56 37.41 2.51
CA SER A 592 2.22 36.12 2.37
C SER A 592 1.86 35.51 1.01
N VAL A 593 2.85 35.24 0.16
CA VAL A 593 2.70 34.78 -1.21
C VAL A 593 3.27 33.38 -1.36
N ASP A 594 2.46 32.46 -1.89
CA ASP A 594 2.86 31.09 -2.25
C ASP A 594 2.05 30.58 -3.43
N LEU A 595 2.63 29.69 -4.23
CA LEU A 595 1.95 29.09 -5.38
C LEU A 595 0.93 28.00 -4.97
N SER A 596 1.12 27.39 -3.80
CA SER A 596 0.38 26.23 -3.31
C SER A 596 -0.84 26.63 -2.48
N SER A 597 -2.05 26.35 -2.98
CA SER A 597 -3.28 26.54 -2.20
C SER A 597 -3.29 25.72 -0.91
N THR A 598 -2.75 24.48 -0.94
CA THR A 598 -2.66 23.61 0.24
C THR A 598 -1.83 24.24 1.35
N TYR A 599 -0.70 24.87 1.02
CA TYR A 599 0.13 25.53 2.01
C TYR A 599 -0.51 26.83 2.53
N LEU A 600 -1.24 27.55 1.68
CA LEU A 600 -1.98 28.75 2.09
C LEU A 600 -3.18 28.39 3.00
N GLU A 601 -3.87 27.29 2.77
CA GLU A 601 -4.89 26.77 3.70
C GLU A 601 -4.28 26.45 5.07
N TRP A 602 -3.10 25.83 5.07
CA TRP A 602 -2.36 25.55 6.31
C TRP A 602 -1.90 26.85 6.99
N ALA A 603 -1.42 27.83 6.23
CA ALA A 603 -1.07 29.16 6.70
C ALA A 603 -2.26 29.86 7.38
N ALA A 604 -3.44 29.83 6.75
CA ALA A 604 -4.67 30.40 7.32
C ALA A 604 -5.01 29.80 8.70
N ARG A 605 -4.80 28.47 8.87
CA ARG A 605 -4.98 27.81 10.16
C ARG A 605 -3.96 28.27 11.19
N ASN A 606 -2.68 28.43 10.80
CA ASN A 606 -1.65 28.96 11.69
C ASN A 606 -1.96 30.39 12.17
N PHE A 607 -2.47 31.24 11.30
CA PHE A 607 -2.94 32.59 11.68
C PHE A 607 -4.13 32.52 12.66
N THR A 608 -5.11 31.65 12.39
CA THR A 608 -6.29 31.47 13.25
C THR A 608 -5.91 30.98 14.66
N LEU A 609 -5.01 30.02 14.76
CA LEU A 609 -4.53 29.45 16.03
C LEU A 609 -3.87 30.51 16.94
N ASN A 610 -3.35 31.60 16.36
CA ASN A 610 -2.66 32.66 17.08
C ASN A 610 -3.48 33.96 17.09
N GLU A 611 -4.79 33.91 16.84
CA GLU A 611 -5.73 35.03 16.87
C GLU A 611 -5.33 36.17 15.91
N CYS A 612 -4.50 35.90 14.91
CA CYS A 612 -4.06 36.84 13.89
C CYS A 612 -5.02 36.85 12.71
N THR A 613 -6.25 37.30 12.90
CA THR A 613 -7.29 37.34 11.87
C THR A 613 -7.58 38.78 11.39
N GLY A 614 -8.15 38.90 10.20
CA GLY A 614 -8.59 40.18 9.62
C GLY A 614 -7.82 40.60 8.37
N ALA A 615 -8.34 41.61 7.69
CA ALA A 615 -7.91 42.07 6.35
C ALA A 615 -6.44 42.56 6.28
N LYS A 616 -5.82 42.83 7.42
CA LYS A 616 -4.40 43.22 7.49
C LYS A 616 -3.43 42.07 7.28
N HIS A 617 -3.89 40.80 7.31
CA HIS A 617 -3.09 39.62 7.09
C HIS A 617 -3.54 38.92 5.81
N GLN A 618 -2.83 39.16 4.72
CA GLN A 618 -3.21 38.67 3.39
C GLN A 618 -2.44 37.40 3.03
N LEU A 619 -3.16 36.44 2.46
CA LEU A 619 -2.63 35.22 1.85
C LEU A 619 -2.92 35.27 0.36
N VAL A 620 -1.89 35.22 -0.46
CA VAL A 620 -1.97 35.40 -1.91
C VAL A 620 -1.47 34.16 -2.62
N GLN A 621 -2.32 33.54 -3.43
CA GLN A 621 -1.92 32.41 -4.27
C GLN A 621 -1.39 32.95 -5.61
N ALA A 622 -0.07 33.01 -5.75
CA ALA A 622 0.59 33.47 -6.97
C ALA A 622 2.03 32.93 -7.07
N ASP A 623 2.58 32.98 -8.28
CA ASP A 623 4.03 32.89 -8.47
C ASP A 623 4.69 34.13 -7.89
N ALA A 624 5.75 33.97 -7.10
CA ALA A 624 6.37 35.06 -6.35
C ALA A 624 7.02 36.12 -7.25
N LEU A 625 7.70 35.70 -8.32
CA LEU A 625 8.35 36.64 -9.27
C LEU A 625 7.30 37.40 -10.10
N GLU A 626 6.32 36.68 -10.64
CA GLU A 626 5.23 37.27 -11.40
C GLU A 626 4.43 38.25 -10.53
N TRP A 627 4.14 37.86 -9.29
CA TRP A 627 3.42 38.70 -8.36
C TRP A 627 4.20 40.00 -8.04
N LEU A 628 5.52 39.91 -7.76
CA LEU A 628 6.36 41.08 -7.50
C LEU A 628 6.41 42.07 -8.67
N ARG A 629 6.37 41.61 -9.93
CA ARG A 629 6.37 42.46 -11.12
C ARG A 629 5.08 43.31 -11.20
N HIS A 630 3.97 42.81 -10.67
CA HIS A 630 2.67 43.45 -10.71
C HIS A 630 2.28 44.20 -9.44
N ASP A 631 2.81 43.83 -8.29
CA ASP A 631 2.53 44.48 -7.02
C ASP A 631 3.03 45.93 -7.02
N ARG A 632 2.34 46.81 -6.32
CA ARG A 632 2.69 48.22 -6.17
C ARG A 632 2.83 48.62 -4.70
N GLY A 633 2.77 47.64 -3.80
CA GLY A 633 2.95 47.83 -2.38
C GLY A 633 4.39 48.21 -2.02
N THR A 634 4.56 48.85 -0.87
CA THR A 634 5.87 49.13 -0.27
C THR A 634 5.94 48.44 1.07
N TYR A 635 7.04 47.74 1.33
CA TYR A 635 7.24 46.92 2.52
C TYR A 635 8.45 47.38 3.29
N ASP A 636 8.35 47.33 4.61
CA ASP A 636 9.39 47.77 5.50
C ASP A 636 10.31 46.59 5.90
N LEU A 637 9.75 45.37 5.88
CA LEU A 637 10.45 44.10 6.12
C LEU A 637 10.02 43.06 5.12
N ILE A 638 10.96 42.49 4.36
CA ILE A 638 10.70 41.43 3.36
C ILE A 638 11.48 40.18 3.77
N PHE A 639 10.81 39.03 3.85
CA PHE A 639 11.44 37.73 3.99
C PHE A 639 11.27 36.90 2.72
N VAL A 640 12.38 36.32 2.24
CA VAL A 640 12.41 35.56 0.98
C VAL A 640 13.20 34.27 1.22
N ASP A 641 12.54 33.12 1.08
CA ASP A 641 13.14 31.80 1.23
C ASP A 641 12.74 30.90 0.07
N PRO A 642 13.32 31.10 -1.13
CA PRO A 642 12.95 30.36 -2.32
C PRO A 642 13.46 28.91 -2.26
N PRO A 643 12.76 27.97 -2.91
CA PRO A 643 13.26 26.61 -3.08
C PRO A 643 14.55 26.61 -3.93
N THR A 644 15.44 25.63 -3.69
CA THR A 644 16.66 25.49 -4.49
C THR A 644 16.35 25.35 -5.98
N PHE A 645 15.27 24.62 -6.30
CA PHE A 645 14.81 24.40 -7.65
C PHE A 645 13.29 24.11 -7.64
N SER A 646 12.55 24.74 -8.53
CA SER A 646 11.10 24.51 -8.68
C SER A 646 10.76 24.23 -10.14
N ASN A 647 10.12 23.08 -10.40
CA ASN A 647 9.50 22.71 -11.68
C ASN A 647 7.99 22.66 -11.45
N SER A 648 7.29 23.69 -11.81
CA SER A 648 5.84 23.72 -11.74
C SER A 648 5.26 23.79 -13.15
N LYS A 649 4.22 23.00 -13.45
CA LYS A 649 3.44 23.15 -14.69
C LYS A 649 2.71 24.49 -14.80
N ARG A 650 2.71 25.31 -13.72
CA ARG A 650 1.98 26.57 -13.58
C ARG A 650 2.88 27.79 -13.45
N ALA A 651 4.22 27.63 -13.44
CA ALA A 651 5.19 28.72 -13.34
C ALA A 651 6.45 28.36 -14.13
N GLU A 652 7.25 29.38 -14.49
CA GLU A 652 8.56 29.17 -15.08
C GLU A 652 9.49 28.42 -14.11
N ASP A 653 10.43 27.64 -14.66
CA ASP A 653 11.41 26.88 -13.86
C ASP A 653 12.32 27.86 -13.10
N PHE A 654 12.23 27.84 -11.78
CA PHE A 654 13.06 28.68 -10.89
C PHE A 654 14.28 27.89 -10.39
N ASP A 655 15.45 28.52 -10.49
CA ASP A 655 16.71 28.04 -9.90
C ASP A 655 17.32 29.17 -9.06
N VAL A 656 17.49 28.93 -7.73
CA VAL A 656 17.93 29.97 -6.80
C VAL A 656 19.29 30.54 -7.17
N GLN A 657 20.23 29.76 -7.73
CA GLN A 657 21.55 30.27 -8.12
C GLN A 657 21.47 31.17 -9.35
N ARG A 658 20.59 30.88 -10.30
CA ARG A 658 20.38 31.64 -11.52
C ARG A 658 19.55 32.90 -11.28
N ASP A 659 18.44 32.76 -10.54
CA ASP A 659 17.35 33.73 -10.54
C ASP A 659 17.31 34.64 -9.30
N HIS A 660 18.17 34.39 -8.30
CA HIS A 660 18.13 35.19 -7.06
C HIS A 660 18.45 36.68 -7.25
N ALA A 661 19.29 37.03 -8.23
CA ALA A 661 19.64 38.43 -8.47
C ALA A 661 18.41 39.22 -8.93
N GLU A 662 17.63 38.70 -9.90
CA GLU A 662 16.37 39.29 -10.34
C GLU A 662 15.34 39.35 -9.20
N LEU A 663 15.16 38.22 -8.48
CA LEU A 663 14.25 38.16 -7.34
C LEU A 663 14.55 39.24 -6.28
N LEU A 664 15.82 39.42 -5.91
CA LEU A 664 16.24 40.41 -4.91
C LEU A 664 16.16 41.83 -5.44
N ALA A 665 16.41 42.06 -6.72
CA ALA A 665 16.18 43.36 -7.37
C ALA A 665 14.69 43.77 -7.31
N LEU A 666 13.79 42.88 -7.66
CA LEU A 666 12.34 43.10 -7.56
C LEU A 666 11.88 43.35 -6.09
N CYS A 667 12.48 42.63 -5.13
CA CYS A 667 12.26 42.90 -3.71
C CYS A 667 12.70 44.33 -3.35
N GLY A 668 13.85 44.76 -3.87
CA GLY A 668 14.33 46.15 -3.70
C GLY A 668 13.33 47.16 -4.20
N GLU A 669 12.77 47.02 -5.39
CA GLU A 669 11.72 47.94 -5.91
C GLU A 669 10.50 48.09 -4.97
N ARG A 670 10.23 47.12 -4.13
CA ARG A 670 9.15 47.07 -3.13
C ARG A 670 9.60 47.45 -1.72
N LEU A 671 10.88 47.62 -1.52
CA LEU A 671 11.48 47.93 -0.21
C LEU A 671 11.39 49.41 0.14
N ALA A 672 10.95 49.74 1.33
CA ALA A 672 11.01 51.08 1.86
C ALA A 672 12.46 51.58 1.96
N SER A 673 12.68 52.89 2.02
CA SER A 673 14.03 53.53 2.03
C SER A 673 14.91 53.05 3.18
N ASP A 674 14.31 52.77 4.33
CA ASP A 674 14.98 52.25 5.56
C ASP A 674 14.67 50.75 5.80
N GLY A 675 14.04 50.08 4.83
CA GLY A 675 13.59 48.72 4.90
C GLY A 675 14.73 47.68 4.96
N LEU A 676 14.33 46.43 5.27
CA LEU A 676 15.21 45.28 5.39
C LEU A 676 14.69 44.12 4.57
N VAL A 677 15.53 43.53 3.73
CA VAL A 677 15.30 42.21 3.12
C VAL A 677 16.10 41.16 3.91
N LEU A 678 15.42 40.12 4.37
CA LEU A 678 15.99 38.89 4.90
C LEU A 678 15.87 37.83 3.82
N PHE A 679 17.00 37.40 3.26
CA PHE A 679 17.07 36.38 2.23
C PHE A 679 17.68 35.12 2.80
N SER A 680 16.98 33.99 2.60
CA SER A 680 17.47 32.66 2.99
C SER A 680 17.38 31.69 1.80
N ASN A 681 18.24 30.68 1.78
CA ASN A 681 18.11 29.52 0.89
C ASN A 681 18.89 28.32 1.42
N ASN A 682 18.52 27.11 1.01
CA ASN A 682 19.14 25.86 1.45
C ASN A 682 20.10 25.24 0.42
N PHE A 683 20.52 26.00 -0.61
CA PHE A 683 21.48 25.53 -1.60
C PHE A 683 22.92 25.59 -1.05
N ARG A 684 23.52 24.44 -0.78
CA ARG A 684 24.84 24.33 -0.10
C ARG A 684 26.00 25.04 -0.82
N ARG A 685 25.89 25.21 -2.15
CA ARG A 685 26.92 25.84 -3.01
C ARG A 685 26.52 27.24 -3.45
N PHE A 686 25.51 27.80 -2.81
CA PHE A 686 25.02 29.14 -3.14
C PHE A 686 26.11 30.20 -3.03
N THR A 687 26.19 31.05 -4.04
CA THR A 687 27.03 32.25 -4.08
C THR A 687 26.14 33.43 -4.46
N LEU A 688 26.12 34.45 -3.62
CA LEU A 688 25.35 35.67 -3.88
C LEU A 688 25.99 36.45 -5.03
N ASP A 689 25.16 36.99 -5.92
CA ASP A 689 25.63 37.83 -7.04
C ASP A 689 26.27 39.11 -6.54
N ALA A 690 27.48 39.39 -7.06
CA ALA A 690 28.24 40.56 -6.63
C ALA A 690 27.64 41.90 -7.06
N GLY A 691 26.80 41.88 -8.14
CA GLY A 691 26.10 43.07 -8.66
C GLY A 691 25.16 43.68 -7.63
N LEU A 692 24.55 42.83 -6.79
CA LEU A 692 23.63 43.29 -5.74
C LEU A 692 24.30 44.25 -4.72
N GLN A 693 25.62 44.13 -4.53
CA GLN A 693 26.38 45.03 -3.66
C GLN A 693 26.50 46.45 -4.19
N GLN A 694 26.14 46.69 -5.44
CA GLN A 694 26.09 48.08 -5.98
C GLN A 694 24.90 48.84 -5.41
N ALA A 695 23.75 48.16 -5.28
CA ALA A 695 22.51 48.76 -4.80
C ALA A 695 22.29 48.57 -3.29
N PHE A 696 22.77 47.47 -2.73
CA PHE A 696 22.51 47.10 -1.34
C PHE A 696 23.80 47.05 -0.49
N ASP A 697 23.67 47.41 0.77
CA ASP A 697 24.56 46.97 1.82
C ASP A 697 24.19 45.56 2.25
N VAL A 698 25.04 44.58 1.96
CA VAL A 698 24.78 43.16 2.15
C VAL A 698 25.58 42.61 3.31
N ARG A 699 24.89 42.01 4.27
CA ARG A 699 25.52 41.35 5.43
C ARG A 699 25.20 39.87 5.43
N ASP A 700 26.21 39.00 5.41
CA ASP A 700 26.03 37.56 5.66
C ASP A 700 25.73 37.31 7.15
N ILE A 701 24.54 36.77 7.42
CA ILE A 701 24.06 36.44 8.76
C ILE A 701 23.98 34.93 9.00
N THR A 702 24.47 34.11 8.07
CA THR A 702 24.37 32.64 8.10
C THR A 702 24.75 32.08 9.46
N ALA A 703 25.92 32.45 9.99
CA ALA A 703 26.41 31.93 11.27
C ALA A 703 25.53 32.33 12.47
N ALA A 704 24.87 33.50 12.40
CA ALA A 704 23.97 33.99 13.44
C ALA A 704 22.57 33.39 13.39
N THR A 705 22.18 32.80 12.25
CA THR A 705 20.85 32.26 12.04
C THR A 705 20.76 30.74 12.11
N ILE A 706 21.92 30.04 12.15
CA ILE A 706 21.93 28.58 12.35
C ILE A 706 21.73 28.28 13.84
N PRO A 707 20.65 27.53 14.20
CA PRO A 707 20.39 27.23 15.60
C PRO A 707 21.37 26.17 16.14
N PHE A 708 21.53 26.16 17.46
CA PHE A 708 22.54 25.34 18.15
C PHE A 708 22.42 23.83 17.86
N ASP A 709 21.21 23.31 17.71
CA ASP A 709 20.95 21.91 17.35
C ASP A 709 21.36 21.55 15.91
N PHE A 710 21.55 22.57 15.04
CA PHE A 710 22.05 22.43 13.67
C PHE A 710 23.53 22.83 13.52
N ALA A 711 24.24 23.13 14.61
CA ALA A 711 25.64 23.54 14.56
C ALA A 711 26.60 22.56 13.84
N ARG A 712 26.16 21.25 13.74
CA ARG A 712 26.90 20.22 12.99
C ARG A 712 26.69 20.31 11.47
N SER A 713 25.69 21.05 11.04
CA SER A 713 25.33 21.27 9.63
C SER A 713 25.41 22.77 9.28
N PRO A 714 26.63 23.41 9.32
CA PRO A 714 26.80 24.86 9.18
C PRO A 714 26.42 25.38 7.78
N ARG A 715 26.00 24.52 6.87
CA ARG A 715 25.50 24.84 5.53
C ARG A 715 24.08 24.36 5.32
N ILE A 716 23.30 24.25 6.40
CA ILE A 716 21.89 23.81 6.30
C ILE A 716 21.06 24.85 5.51
N HIS A 717 21.34 26.13 5.75
CA HIS A 717 20.86 27.24 4.94
C HIS A 717 21.96 28.32 4.83
N ARG A 718 21.74 29.31 3.95
CA ARG A 718 22.44 30.57 3.88
C ARG A 718 21.47 31.68 4.27
N GLY A 719 21.97 32.72 4.94
CA GLY A 719 21.15 33.85 5.36
C GLY A 719 21.87 35.19 5.12
N TYR A 720 21.14 36.11 4.53
CA TYR A 720 21.65 37.44 4.21
C TYR A 720 20.66 38.53 4.63
N GLU A 721 21.21 39.69 5.10
CA GLU A 721 20.47 40.94 5.25
C GLU A 721 20.87 41.87 4.12
N LEU A 722 19.88 42.52 3.48
CA LEU A 722 20.10 43.52 2.45
C LEU A 722 19.34 44.79 2.86
N ARG A 723 20.02 45.94 2.83
CA ARG A 723 19.45 47.27 3.02
C ARG A 723 19.91 48.19 1.88
N TRP A 724 19.10 49.18 1.54
CA TRP A 724 19.55 50.17 0.58
C TRP A 724 20.85 50.84 1.01
N ARG A 725 21.78 51.08 0.08
CA ARG A 725 22.88 51.97 0.31
C ARG A 725 22.41 53.39 0.43
N GLN A 726 22.96 54.19 1.38
CA GLN A 726 22.53 55.57 1.64
C GLN A 726 22.61 56.49 0.40
N GLU A 727 23.60 56.25 -0.50
CA GLU A 727 23.75 56.99 -1.76
C GLU A 727 22.69 56.58 -2.83
N SER A 728 22.17 55.40 -2.79
CA SER A 728 21.16 54.89 -3.74
C SER A 728 19.73 55.22 -3.31
N ALA A 729 19.49 55.48 -2.04
CA ALA A 729 18.14 55.81 -1.51
C ALA A 729 17.59 57.16 -2.01
N ALA A 730 18.48 58.08 -2.49
CA ALA A 730 18.09 59.37 -3.03
C ALA A 730 17.61 59.34 -4.51
N HIS A 731 17.84 58.27 -5.22
CA HIS A 731 17.51 58.10 -6.64
C HIS A 731 16.71 56.84 -6.84
N GLY A 732 15.37 56.91 -6.68
CA GLY A 732 14.44 55.81 -6.78
C GLY A 732 14.32 55.11 -8.14
N THR A 733 15.38 55.03 -8.93
CA THR A 733 15.45 54.30 -10.19
C THR A 733 16.89 53.99 -10.56
N VAL A 734 17.41 52.86 -10.11
CA VAL A 734 18.60 52.26 -10.74
C VAL A 734 18.16 51.12 -11.61
N ALA A 735 18.25 51.28 -12.93
CA ALA A 735 18.10 50.19 -13.89
C ALA A 735 19.27 49.22 -13.64
N LEU A 736 18.96 48.03 -13.16
CA LEU A 736 19.85 46.87 -13.09
C LEU A 736 19.77 46.06 -14.34
#